data_810c90bcde7b47743607f8e409f491a2
#
_entry.id   810c90bcde7b47743607f8e409f491a2
#
_cell.length_a   1.000
_cell.length_b   1.000
_cell.length_c   1.000
_cell.angle_alpha   90.00
_cell.angle_beta   90.00
_cell.angle_gamma   90.00
#
_symmetry.space_group_name_H-M   'P 1'
#
loop_
_entity.id
_entity.type
_entity.pdbx_description
1 polymer ?
#
loop_
_entity_poly.entity_id
_entity_poly.type
_entity_poly.pdbx_seq_one_letter_code
_entity_poly.pdbx_strand_id
1 'polypeptide(L)'
;MKRILSMIAVLFSTIIFAQTTVTGSVTDENNNPIPGANVVAGATTGTVADFDGNFSLSVDQMPPFSITVSSVGFDSVTLNVTASNLNFNVQLTESQNLLDEIVVSASRIAERLFESPVTIEKFDYKDIAQSTGADFYSSLEGLKGVQINSGGLFLQQVNTRGFSTIYNNGFVQLVDGMNNEAPGLGFSAGNLLGIHELDIQSVELMPGAASALYGANATKGILFMNSKNPFDFQGVSATYKHGITSQEAAGENDYYDFAFRAANKFSDKFAAKITVSYQEGEDWHAVDYRDINHLDGRYIDGTVEAQNPRDFPDYDGVNVYGDIGQRFDMTAAFRGAVIPQLVGAGLLSPAAAAQVNYIFANLSPNFFGNYQINASGYNEVDLIDNKASSFKTDIAFHYKPTEDSEIILNSKMGTGNTMLHASNRNQMKNFGLQQHKIEYNNRNLGLRFYHTSESSGNTHDVSALGAVMTIAQPGGLPAYFGNYIGSYFNALPGVVDPNPIVGLNTMIYYAQFGYTLNDIIGKGGDLGVHAAARAAADTNMLVPGSAAWNTAYERAVNNGIDVFAGGAGILDTSQSNSFEADYNLQDLVEGVDIIVGASYRDYILRSNGTLFTDYDAPIEYTDMGLYAQAQKSVLGGAVKLTGSMRYDKSEFFEGTVTPRIGALVNLSENQNIRVSYQTGFQNPAAQDQYIGLDIGQAVLMGSSPDNVDRFNMRLRGASGNSFMVTGNQVKNNSYTLASVQAGAPVAAGDLGNVGPQNVKSFDLGYRVNGKKTALDINAYYTTWDNFISAVNVITPLYGSASNMMGLFALSQGDFKVFSYDANTDEIVNTYGVSAGFETSILNTFDLSGTYSYNKMEFDNPDTDYEAGFNTPENRVVLTLGSAKLANNFSFNVTAKYHDNFMWQQSGFIDAMIPARTTFDASMLFQLPSLNSRVKIGGTNLGGEEYFMMPGSGAIGSQFYVGLTINP
;
A
#
# COMPACT_ATOMS: atom_id res chain seq x y z
N MET A 1 -51.26 22.71 -63.25
CA MET A 1 -50.92 22.09 -61.95
C MET A 1 -50.44 20.66 -62.03
N LYS A 2 -51.04 19.70 -62.71
CA LYS A 2 -50.58 18.30 -62.75
C LYS A 2 -49.24 18.11 -63.43
N ARG A 3 -48.81 18.90 -64.43
CA ARG A 3 -47.52 18.80 -65.10
C ARG A 3 -46.35 19.45 -64.30
N ILE A 4 -46.68 20.42 -63.45
CA ILE A 4 -45.65 21.01 -62.56
C ILE A 4 -45.35 20.08 -61.35
N LEU A 5 -46.37 19.39 -60.84
CA LEU A 5 -46.23 18.37 -59.81
C LEU A 5 -45.41 17.16 -60.30
N SER A 6 -45.58 16.76 -61.55
CA SER A 6 -44.78 15.66 -62.13
C SER A 6 -43.32 16.07 -62.38
N MET A 7 -43.01 17.33 -62.69
CA MET A 7 -41.66 17.85 -62.80
C MET A 7 -40.97 18.00 -61.46
N ILE A 8 -41.71 18.38 -60.42
CA ILE A 8 -41.17 18.42 -59.06
C ILE A 8 -40.96 17.01 -58.49
N ALA A 9 -41.80 16.03 -58.81
CA ALA A 9 -41.58 14.63 -58.41
C ALA A 9 -40.40 13.99 -59.11
N VAL A 10 -40.09 14.38 -60.36
CA VAL A 10 -38.91 13.91 -61.11
C VAL A 10 -37.62 14.63 -60.64
N LEU A 11 -37.69 15.87 -60.12
CA LEU A 11 -36.52 16.52 -59.46
C LEU A 11 -36.22 16.01 -58.06
N PHE A 12 -37.20 15.44 -57.35
CA PHE A 12 -36.95 14.83 -56.05
C PHE A 12 -36.49 13.36 -56.12
N SER A 13 -36.54 12.72 -57.26
CA SER A 13 -36.11 11.32 -57.43
C SER A 13 -34.62 11.10 -57.83
N THR A 14 -33.80 12.15 -57.79
CA THR A 14 -32.41 12.05 -58.22
C THR A 14 -31.37 12.38 -57.11
N ILE A 15 -31.75 12.43 -55.82
CA ILE A 15 -30.80 12.43 -54.74
C ILE A 15 -30.62 10.98 -54.27
N ILE A 16 -30.00 10.16 -55.13
CA ILE A 16 -29.36 8.89 -54.69
C ILE A 16 -27.99 9.30 -54.14
N PHE A 17 -27.89 9.38 -52.81
CA PHE A 17 -26.56 9.38 -52.22
C PHE A 17 -25.93 8.04 -52.55
N ALA A 18 -24.91 8.02 -53.37
CA ALA A 18 -24.14 6.85 -53.67
C ALA A 18 -23.22 6.58 -52.46
N GLN A 19 -23.67 5.75 -51.57
CA GLN A 19 -22.89 5.26 -50.42
C GLN A 19 -21.86 4.25 -50.96
N THR A 20 -20.59 4.46 -50.64
CA THR A 20 -19.51 3.52 -50.94
C THR A 20 -19.22 2.70 -49.71
N THR A 21 -19.36 1.37 -49.81
CA THR A 21 -18.96 0.47 -48.72
C THR A 21 -17.54 -0.08 -49.00
N VAL A 22 -16.60 0.14 -48.08
CA VAL A 22 -15.25 -0.41 -48.10
C VAL A 22 -15.19 -1.50 -47.05
N THR A 23 -14.67 -2.68 -47.47
CA THR A 23 -14.54 -3.83 -46.56
C THR A 23 -13.06 -4.27 -46.54
N GLY A 24 -12.72 -5.04 -45.52
CA GLY A 24 -11.37 -5.63 -45.46
C GLY A 24 -11.07 -6.31 -44.15
N SER A 25 -9.79 -6.66 -44.00
CA SER A 25 -9.27 -7.21 -42.74
C SER A 25 -8.01 -6.48 -42.31
N VAL A 26 -7.81 -6.36 -41.01
CA VAL A 26 -6.63 -5.77 -40.38
C VAL A 26 -5.91 -6.86 -39.61
N THR A 27 -4.62 -7.06 -39.92
CA THR A 27 -3.77 -8.06 -39.27
C THR A 27 -2.42 -7.43 -38.87
N ASP A 28 -1.73 -8.09 -37.94
CA ASP A 28 -0.33 -7.78 -37.62
C ASP A 28 0.64 -8.40 -38.64
N GLU A 29 1.97 -8.21 -38.43
CA GLU A 29 3.01 -8.77 -39.30
C GLU A 29 3.03 -10.31 -39.31
N ASN A 30 2.43 -10.97 -38.31
CA ASN A 30 2.32 -12.41 -38.19
C ASN A 30 0.99 -12.96 -38.74
N ASN A 31 0.17 -12.09 -39.35
CA ASN A 31 -1.18 -12.36 -39.84
C ASN A 31 -2.20 -12.68 -38.73
N ASN A 32 -1.95 -12.28 -37.46
CA ASN A 32 -2.97 -12.35 -36.46
C ASN A 32 -3.94 -11.20 -36.64
N PRO A 33 -5.27 -11.40 -36.46
CA PRO A 33 -6.22 -10.31 -36.54
C PRO A 33 -5.96 -9.27 -35.46
N ILE A 34 -6.22 -7.98 -35.79
CA ILE A 34 -6.15 -6.87 -34.84
C ILE A 34 -7.57 -6.37 -34.55
N PRO A 35 -8.25 -6.91 -33.51
CA PRO A 35 -9.56 -6.45 -33.09
C PRO A 35 -9.52 -4.99 -32.65
N GLY A 36 -10.60 -4.24 -32.93
CA GLY A 36 -10.71 -2.84 -32.52
C GLY A 36 -9.83 -1.86 -33.30
N ALA A 37 -9.16 -2.30 -34.39
CA ALA A 37 -8.44 -1.39 -35.27
C ALA A 37 -9.39 -0.36 -35.90
N ASN A 38 -9.07 0.93 -35.77
CA ASN A 38 -9.85 2.01 -36.33
C ASN A 38 -9.64 2.13 -37.84
N VAL A 39 -10.72 2.25 -38.58
CA VAL A 39 -10.72 2.53 -40.03
C VAL A 39 -11.49 3.80 -40.28
N VAL A 40 -10.85 4.89 -40.65
CA VAL A 40 -11.43 6.24 -40.72
C VAL A 40 -11.29 6.80 -42.14
N ALA A 41 -12.39 7.36 -42.63
CA ALA A 41 -12.43 8.14 -43.88
C ALA A 41 -12.75 9.62 -43.58
N GLY A 42 -11.78 10.51 -43.73
CA GLY A 42 -11.95 11.92 -43.36
C GLY A 42 -12.00 12.11 -41.84
N ALA A 43 -12.62 13.19 -41.38
CA ALA A 43 -12.64 13.56 -39.96
C ALA A 43 -13.80 12.97 -39.15
N THR A 44 -14.85 12.47 -39.80
CA THR A 44 -16.13 12.13 -39.13
C THR A 44 -16.72 10.76 -39.45
N THR A 45 -16.16 10.02 -40.40
CA THR A 45 -16.70 8.72 -40.82
C THR A 45 -15.70 7.61 -40.53
N GLY A 46 -16.03 6.69 -39.66
CA GLY A 46 -15.14 5.60 -39.28
C GLY A 46 -15.89 4.33 -38.83
N THR A 47 -15.18 3.23 -38.76
CA THR A 47 -15.60 1.95 -38.20
C THR A 47 -14.44 1.31 -37.44
N VAL A 48 -14.69 0.27 -36.70
CA VAL A 48 -13.64 -0.54 -36.05
C VAL A 48 -13.67 -1.96 -36.59
N ALA A 49 -12.52 -2.60 -36.61
CA ALA A 49 -12.40 -4.00 -36.98
C ALA A 49 -13.04 -4.90 -35.92
N ASP A 50 -13.72 -5.97 -36.36
CA ASP A 50 -14.30 -6.95 -35.47
C ASP A 50 -13.23 -7.88 -34.84
N PHE A 51 -13.67 -8.90 -34.11
CA PHE A 51 -12.77 -9.82 -33.39
C PHE A 51 -11.84 -10.63 -34.35
N ASP A 52 -12.30 -10.89 -35.57
CA ASP A 52 -11.53 -11.56 -36.64
C ASP A 52 -10.72 -10.55 -37.46
N GLY A 53 -10.64 -9.27 -37.01
CA GLY A 53 -9.96 -8.22 -37.70
C GLY A 53 -10.70 -7.66 -38.92
N ASN A 54 -11.91 -8.12 -39.23
CA ASN A 54 -12.65 -7.66 -40.41
C ASN A 54 -13.35 -6.32 -40.14
N PHE A 55 -13.41 -5.47 -41.16
CA PHE A 55 -14.13 -4.19 -41.07
C PHE A 55 -15.05 -3.96 -42.27
N SER A 56 -16.08 -3.18 -42.06
CA SER A 56 -16.97 -2.66 -43.07
C SER A 56 -17.29 -1.19 -42.81
N LEU A 57 -16.80 -0.32 -43.68
CA LEU A 57 -16.95 1.13 -43.56
C LEU A 57 -17.84 1.65 -44.67
N SER A 58 -18.96 2.29 -44.33
CA SER A 58 -19.86 2.96 -45.28
C SER A 58 -19.55 4.45 -45.29
N VAL A 59 -19.20 4.98 -46.45
CA VAL A 59 -18.84 6.39 -46.65
C VAL A 59 -19.76 7.06 -47.68
N ASP A 60 -20.31 8.22 -47.32
CA ASP A 60 -21.19 9.02 -48.21
C ASP A 60 -20.38 9.83 -49.26
N GLN A 61 -19.34 9.20 -49.82
CA GLN A 61 -18.49 9.79 -50.80
C GLN A 61 -18.13 8.76 -51.88
N MET A 62 -18.11 9.21 -53.17
CA MET A 62 -17.60 8.35 -54.23
C MET A 62 -16.09 8.34 -54.27
N PRO A 63 -15.45 7.18 -54.59
CA PRO A 63 -14.01 7.11 -54.87
C PRO A 63 -13.62 8.09 -56.01
N PRO A 64 -12.37 8.65 -55.95
CA PRO A 64 -11.30 8.29 -55.02
C PRO A 64 -11.36 9.06 -53.68
N PHE A 65 -11.10 8.39 -52.56
CA PHE A 65 -10.84 8.98 -51.25
C PHE A 65 -9.83 8.10 -50.48
N SER A 66 -9.31 8.62 -49.36
CA SER A 66 -8.37 7.87 -48.53
C SER A 66 -9.06 7.38 -47.28
N ILE A 67 -8.69 6.16 -46.83
CA ILE A 67 -8.97 5.65 -45.51
C ILE A 67 -7.66 5.49 -44.77
N THR A 68 -7.68 5.79 -43.47
CA THR A 68 -6.56 5.53 -42.56
C THR A 68 -6.97 4.42 -41.60
N VAL A 69 -6.14 3.37 -41.57
CA VAL A 69 -6.27 2.24 -40.66
C VAL A 69 -5.23 2.39 -39.56
N SER A 70 -5.65 2.38 -38.32
CA SER A 70 -4.78 2.55 -37.13
C SER A 70 -5.25 1.67 -35.99
N SER A 71 -4.31 1.21 -35.19
CA SER A 71 -4.57 0.52 -33.94
C SER A 71 -3.53 0.95 -32.91
N VAL A 72 -3.89 0.89 -31.63
CA VAL A 72 -2.96 1.20 -30.54
C VAL A 72 -1.77 0.23 -30.62
N GLY A 73 -0.56 0.77 -30.59
CA GLY A 73 0.66 -0.01 -30.70
C GLY A 73 1.06 -0.42 -32.13
N PHE A 74 0.41 0.14 -33.17
CA PHE A 74 0.75 -0.11 -34.57
C PHE A 74 0.89 1.20 -35.34
N ASP A 75 1.79 1.20 -36.32
CA ASP A 75 1.92 2.30 -37.27
C ASP A 75 0.69 2.38 -38.16
N SER A 76 0.14 3.59 -38.31
CA SER A 76 -1.04 3.81 -39.14
C SER A 76 -0.75 3.68 -40.61
N VAL A 77 -1.64 3.04 -41.34
CA VAL A 77 -1.56 2.86 -42.79
C VAL A 77 -2.67 3.65 -43.48
N THR A 78 -2.30 4.54 -44.41
CA THR A 78 -3.28 5.28 -45.24
C THR A 78 -3.38 4.63 -46.63
N LEU A 79 -4.61 4.27 -46.99
CA LEU A 79 -4.93 3.58 -48.25
C LEU A 79 -5.82 4.45 -49.11
N ASN A 80 -5.58 4.39 -50.43
CA ASN A 80 -6.42 5.10 -51.41
C ASN A 80 -7.52 4.15 -51.92
N VAL A 81 -8.75 4.51 -51.60
CA VAL A 81 -9.96 3.83 -52.09
C VAL A 81 -10.23 4.28 -53.53
N THR A 82 -10.39 3.32 -54.44
CA THR A 82 -10.73 3.59 -55.85
C THR A 82 -11.98 2.81 -56.24
N ALA A 83 -12.62 3.17 -57.29
CA ALA A 83 -13.81 2.47 -57.80
C ALA A 83 -13.58 0.98 -58.14
N SER A 84 -12.32 0.59 -58.39
CA SER A 84 -11.90 -0.78 -58.70
C SER A 84 -11.36 -1.53 -57.49
N ASN A 85 -11.11 -0.89 -56.34
CA ASN A 85 -10.60 -1.53 -55.14
C ASN A 85 -11.37 -0.99 -53.92
N LEU A 86 -12.28 -1.79 -53.40
CA LEU A 86 -13.13 -1.54 -52.23
C LEU A 86 -12.91 -2.59 -51.13
N ASN A 87 -11.97 -3.51 -51.32
CA ASN A 87 -11.62 -4.53 -50.33
C ASN A 87 -10.12 -4.52 -50.06
N PHE A 88 -9.72 -4.41 -48.80
CA PHE A 88 -8.35 -4.22 -48.37
C PHE A 88 -7.96 -5.23 -47.29
N ASN A 89 -6.88 -5.98 -47.48
CA ASN A 89 -6.18 -6.68 -46.43
C ASN A 89 -5.04 -5.77 -45.94
N VAL A 90 -5.19 -5.25 -44.77
CA VAL A 90 -4.28 -4.26 -44.18
C VAL A 90 -3.40 -4.94 -43.17
N GLN A 91 -2.12 -4.96 -43.40
CA GLN A 91 -1.17 -5.42 -42.41
C GLN A 91 -0.58 -4.19 -41.71
N LEU A 92 -0.77 -4.09 -40.42
CA LEU A 92 -0.16 -3.04 -39.59
C LEU A 92 1.15 -3.56 -39.02
N THR A 93 2.17 -2.75 -39.09
CA THR A 93 3.47 -2.99 -38.45
C THR A 93 3.39 -2.50 -37.01
N GLU A 94 3.88 -3.28 -36.06
CA GLU A 94 3.95 -2.81 -34.67
C GLU A 94 4.73 -1.51 -34.58
N SER A 95 4.09 -0.50 -33.99
CA SER A 95 4.76 0.76 -33.71
C SER A 95 5.81 0.54 -32.64
N GLN A 96 7.06 0.83 -32.95
CA GLN A 96 8.17 0.79 -31.99
C GLN A 96 8.19 2.06 -31.10
N ASN A 97 7.13 2.91 -31.19
CA ASN A 97 7.08 4.20 -30.54
C ASN A 97 6.00 4.22 -29.43
N LEU A 98 6.36 3.82 -28.20
CA LEU A 98 5.52 3.96 -26.99
C LEU A 98 4.96 5.38 -26.78
N LEU A 99 5.64 6.41 -27.29
CA LEU A 99 5.28 7.81 -27.06
C LEU A 99 4.15 8.33 -27.98
N ASP A 100 3.71 7.57 -28.97
CA ASP A 100 2.55 7.90 -29.82
C ASP A 100 1.21 7.42 -29.24
N GLU A 101 1.25 6.75 -28.07
CA GLU A 101 0.07 6.24 -27.40
C GLU A 101 -0.83 7.36 -26.85
N ILE A 102 -2.13 7.09 -26.81
CA ILE A 102 -3.13 8.02 -26.25
C ILE A 102 -3.21 7.82 -24.74
N VAL A 103 -3.25 8.93 -24.01
CA VAL A 103 -3.47 9.00 -22.57
C VAL A 103 -4.57 10.00 -22.25
N VAL A 104 -5.23 9.84 -21.12
CA VAL A 104 -6.31 10.73 -20.66
C VAL A 104 -5.99 11.35 -19.30
N SER A 105 -5.09 10.74 -18.55
CA SER A 105 -4.79 11.08 -17.16
C SER A 105 -4.20 12.48 -16.95
N ALA A 106 -3.47 13.02 -17.94
CA ALA A 106 -2.79 14.32 -17.82
C ALA A 106 -3.74 15.52 -17.74
N SER A 107 -4.79 15.48 -18.54
CA SER A 107 -5.63 16.65 -18.81
C SER A 107 -7.14 16.36 -18.77
N ARG A 108 -7.53 15.10 -18.47
CA ARG A 108 -8.91 14.59 -18.66
C ARG A 108 -9.40 14.71 -20.11
N ILE A 109 -8.50 14.96 -21.06
CA ILE A 109 -8.73 15.00 -22.51
C ILE A 109 -7.79 13.97 -23.12
N ALA A 110 -8.28 13.22 -24.13
CA ALA A 110 -7.45 12.26 -24.87
C ALA A 110 -6.36 13.01 -25.62
N GLU A 111 -5.09 12.73 -25.32
CA GLU A 111 -3.93 13.32 -25.96
C GLU A 111 -2.82 12.29 -26.16
N ARG A 112 -1.88 12.53 -27.07
CA ARG A 112 -0.72 11.65 -27.22
C ARG A 112 0.19 11.78 -26.01
N LEU A 113 0.76 10.66 -25.56
CA LEU A 113 1.73 10.63 -24.47
C LEU A 113 2.90 11.61 -24.73
N PHE A 114 3.37 11.67 -25.98
CA PHE A 114 4.42 12.60 -26.39
C PHE A 114 4.04 14.08 -26.21
N GLU A 115 2.76 14.40 -26.38
CA GLU A 115 2.23 15.78 -26.30
C GLU A 115 1.78 16.18 -24.89
N SER A 116 1.92 15.28 -23.91
CA SER A 116 1.52 15.57 -22.53
C SER A 116 2.52 16.53 -21.87
N PRO A 117 2.04 17.64 -21.27
CA PRO A 117 2.90 18.59 -20.55
C PRO A 117 3.37 18.09 -19.19
N VAL A 118 2.96 16.91 -18.78
CA VAL A 118 3.35 16.26 -17.52
C VAL A 118 3.98 14.89 -17.78
N THR A 119 4.67 14.39 -16.77
CA THR A 119 5.21 13.03 -16.80
C THR A 119 4.08 12.02 -16.65
N ILE A 120 3.94 11.11 -17.60
CA ILE A 120 3.05 9.96 -17.56
C ILE A 120 3.82 8.75 -18.02
N GLU A 121 3.65 7.65 -17.34
CA GLU A 121 4.05 6.31 -17.77
C GLU A 121 2.80 5.54 -18.17
N LYS A 122 2.88 4.74 -19.21
CA LYS A 122 1.79 3.88 -19.66
C LYS A 122 2.25 2.44 -19.71
N PHE A 123 1.34 1.52 -19.40
CA PHE A 123 1.57 0.09 -19.37
C PHE A 123 0.28 -0.57 -19.87
N ASP A 124 0.31 -1.14 -21.05
CA ASP A 124 -0.89 -1.70 -21.67
C ASP A 124 -0.99 -3.24 -21.49
N TYR A 125 -2.03 -3.84 -22.02
CA TYR A 125 -2.26 -5.27 -21.93
C TYR A 125 -1.18 -6.12 -22.65
N LYS A 126 -0.45 -5.55 -23.63
CA LYS A 126 0.66 -6.22 -24.33
C LYS A 126 1.91 -6.23 -23.46
N ASP A 127 2.21 -5.11 -22.81
CA ASP A 127 3.31 -4.98 -21.85
C ASP A 127 3.12 -5.95 -20.68
N ILE A 128 1.86 -6.04 -20.15
CA ILE A 128 1.50 -7.01 -19.11
C ILE A 128 1.78 -8.44 -19.58
N ALA A 129 1.40 -8.76 -20.81
CA ALA A 129 1.62 -10.10 -21.36
C ALA A 129 3.11 -10.47 -21.45
N GLN A 130 3.95 -9.50 -21.79
CA GLN A 130 5.39 -9.67 -21.98
C GLN A 130 6.21 -9.50 -20.68
N SER A 131 5.65 -8.92 -19.65
CA SER A 131 6.33 -8.65 -18.38
C SER A 131 6.92 -9.91 -17.74
N THR A 132 7.95 -9.75 -16.92
CA THR A 132 8.59 -10.86 -16.18
C THR A 132 7.97 -11.12 -14.82
N GLY A 133 7.17 -10.20 -14.30
CA GLY A 133 6.53 -10.31 -12.99
C GLY A 133 5.56 -11.49 -12.87
N ALA A 134 5.36 -11.97 -11.68
CA ALA A 134 4.37 -13.01 -11.37
C ALA A 134 2.93 -12.50 -11.55
N ASP A 135 2.71 -11.21 -11.31
CA ASP A 135 1.48 -10.46 -11.59
C ASP A 135 1.81 -9.10 -12.23
N PHE A 136 0.78 -8.35 -12.64
CA PHE A 136 1.01 -7.08 -13.30
C PHE A 136 1.47 -5.96 -12.34
N TYR A 137 1.06 -5.99 -11.04
CA TYR A 137 1.53 -5.00 -10.07
C TYR A 137 3.05 -5.08 -9.87
N SER A 138 3.58 -6.29 -9.69
CA SER A 138 5.03 -6.49 -9.60
C SER A 138 5.77 -6.03 -10.86
N SER A 139 5.10 -6.08 -12.01
CA SER A 139 5.63 -5.64 -13.30
C SER A 139 5.68 -4.12 -13.45
N LEU A 140 4.82 -3.37 -12.74
CA LEU A 140 4.85 -1.91 -12.70
C LEU A 140 6.16 -1.35 -12.14
N GLU A 141 6.93 -2.17 -11.43
CA GLU A 141 8.27 -1.81 -10.96
C GLU A 141 9.24 -1.45 -12.10
N GLY A 142 8.99 -1.92 -13.31
CA GLY A 142 9.72 -1.55 -14.52
C GLY A 142 9.44 -0.12 -15.01
N LEU A 143 8.37 0.53 -14.57
CA LEU A 143 8.05 1.90 -14.92
C LEU A 143 8.99 2.89 -14.23
N LYS A 144 9.25 4.00 -14.88
CA LYS A 144 10.17 5.03 -14.40
C LYS A 144 9.70 5.65 -13.09
N GLY A 145 10.55 5.62 -12.06
CA GLY A 145 10.28 6.22 -10.75
C GLY A 145 9.33 5.43 -9.85
N VAL A 146 8.98 4.19 -10.22
CA VAL A 146 8.11 3.33 -9.43
C VAL A 146 8.90 2.46 -8.47
N GLN A 147 8.44 2.38 -7.23
CA GLN A 147 8.86 1.42 -6.21
C GLN A 147 7.63 0.60 -5.80
N ILE A 148 7.77 -0.71 -5.71
CA ILE A 148 6.72 -1.60 -5.21
C ILE A 148 7.07 -2.00 -3.78
N ASN A 149 6.10 -1.88 -2.87
CA ASN A 149 6.14 -2.48 -1.55
C ASN A 149 5.18 -3.67 -1.50
N SER A 150 5.63 -4.75 -0.87
CA SER A 150 4.83 -5.94 -0.66
C SER A 150 4.61 -6.17 0.84
N GLY A 151 3.35 -6.19 1.27
CA GLY A 151 2.95 -6.60 2.61
C GLY A 151 2.73 -8.10 2.72
N GLY A 152 2.54 -8.78 1.58
CA GLY A 152 2.29 -10.20 1.45
C GLY A 152 2.26 -10.63 -0.02
N LEU A 153 2.00 -11.91 -0.28
CA LEU A 153 2.02 -12.48 -1.63
C LEU A 153 1.05 -11.75 -2.61
N PHE A 154 -0.12 -11.36 -2.13
CA PHE A 154 -1.16 -10.69 -2.91
C PHE A 154 -1.48 -9.27 -2.42
N LEU A 155 -0.63 -8.66 -1.59
CA LEU A 155 -0.77 -7.27 -1.17
C LEU A 155 0.45 -6.45 -1.57
N GLN A 156 0.33 -5.77 -2.69
CA GLN A 156 1.39 -4.93 -3.26
C GLN A 156 0.89 -3.50 -3.45
N GLN A 157 1.76 -2.54 -3.17
CA GLN A 157 1.48 -1.11 -3.28
C GLN A 157 2.49 -0.42 -4.19
N VAL A 158 1.97 0.47 -5.03
CA VAL A 158 2.77 1.33 -5.90
C VAL A 158 3.15 2.61 -5.17
N ASN A 159 4.40 2.96 -5.17
CA ASN A 159 4.93 4.20 -4.61
C ASN A 159 5.77 4.93 -5.64
N THR A 160 5.79 6.28 -5.58
CA THR A 160 6.63 7.11 -6.44
C THR A 160 7.23 8.28 -5.66
N ARG A 161 8.45 8.68 -5.99
CA ARG A 161 9.13 9.88 -5.46
C ARG A 161 9.34 9.92 -3.95
N GLY A 162 9.49 8.76 -3.31
CA GLY A 162 9.78 8.69 -1.88
C GLY A 162 8.56 8.39 -0.99
N PHE A 163 8.78 8.37 0.32
CA PHE A 163 7.80 8.05 1.35
C PHE A 163 7.09 6.72 1.09
N SER A 164 7.90 5.71 0.79
CA SER A 164 7.41 4.40 0.41
C SER A 164 6.86 3.65 1.62
N THR A 165 5.60 3.22 1.54
CA THR A 165 4.90 2.54 2.63
C THR A 165 3.77 1.67 2.08
N ILE A 166 3.30 0.70 2.87
CA ILE A 166 2.07 -0.04 2.57
C ILE A 166 0.84 0.86 2.73
N TYR A 167 0.83 1.76 3.71
CA TYR A 167 -0.20 2.79 3.89
C TYR A 167 0.07 4.01 3.01
N ASN A 168 -0.14 3.89 1.71
CA ASN A 168 0.20 4.96 0.79
C ASN A 168 -0.93 5.99 0.63
N ASN A 169 -1.23 6.74 1.68
CA ASN A 169 -2.34 7.70 1.74
C ASN A 169 -2.24 8.87 0.75
N GLY A 170 -1.04 9.18 0.27
CA GLY A 170 -0.81 10.26 -0.71
C GLY A 170 -0.80 9.80 -2.16
N PHE A 171 -1.13 8.53 -2.44
CA PHE A 171 -1.13 7.92 -3.76
C PHE A 171 -2.51 7.38 -4.11
N VAL A 172 -3.12 7.92 -5.15
CA VAL A 172 -4.49 7.57 -5.56
C VAL A 172 -4.47 6.44 -6.60
N GLN A 173 -5.29 5.43 -6.42
CA GLN A 173 -5.51 4.36 -7.41
C GLN A 173 -6.95 4.40 -7.91
N LEU A 174 -7.13 4.68 -9.20
CA LEU A 174 -8.43 4.75 -9.84
C LEU A 174 -8.65 3.51 -10.72
N VAL A 175 -9.74 2.79 -10.50
CA VAL A 175 -10.18 1.68 -11.35
C VAL A 175 -11.46 2.10 -12.07
N ASP A 176 -11.40 2.24 -13.38
CA ASP A 176 -12.51 2.75 -14.20
C ASP A 176 -13.09 4.06 -13.64
N GLY A 177 -12.21 4.94 -13.16
CA GLY A 177 -12.53 6.24 -12.57
C GLY A 177 -13.05 6.23 -11.14
N MET A 178 -13.24 5.07 -10.51
CA MET A 178 -13.56 4.96 -9.07
C MET A 178 -12.28 4.91 -8.24
N ASN A 179 -12.21 5.66 -7.14
CA ASN A 179 -11.12 5.53 -6.19
C ASN A 179 -11.18 4.16 -5.49
N ASN A 180 -10.10 3.37 -5.61
CA ASN A 180 -9.99 2.04 -5.02
C ASN A 180 -9.54 2.06 -3.55
N GLU A 181 -9.73 3.19 -2.89
CA GLU A 181 -9.46 3.39 -1.47
C GLU A 181 -10.56 2.72 -0.63
N ALA A 182 -10.18 1.99 0.39
CA ALA A 182 -11.07 1.47 1.40
C ALA A 182 -11.37 2.59 2.42
N PRO A 183 -12.64 2.99 2.63
CA PRO A 183 -12.99 4.21 3.37
C PRO A 183 -12.45 4.30 4.80
N GLY A 184 -12.40 3.18 5.52
CA GLY A 184 -11.88 3.12 6.89
C GLY A 184 -10.37 2.91 6.95
N LEU A 185 -9.79 2.12 6.03
CA LEU A 185 -8.33 1.98 5.94
C LEU A 185 -7.67 3.29 5.49
N GLY A 186 -8.33 4.10 4.64
CA GLY A 186 -7.80 5.35 4.12
C GLY A 186 -6.74 5.18 3.04
N PHE A 187 -6.58 3.98 2.48
CA PHE A 187 -5.68 3.69 1.35
C PHE A 187 -6.22 2.54 0.49
N SER A 188 -5.64 2.35 -0.70
CA SER A 188 -6.02 1.27 -1.59
C SER A 188 -5.48 -0.08 -1.11
N ALA A 189 -6.27 -1.14 -1.21
CA ALA A 189 -5.82 -2.51 -0.95
C ALA A 189 -4.96 -3.10 -2.09
N GLY A 190 -4.40 -2.26 -2.97
CA GLY A 190 -3.47 -2.64 -4.03
C GLY A 190 -4.05 -3.70 -4.97
N ASN A 191 -3.24 -4.72 -5.26
CA ASN A 191 -3.65 -5.83 -6.12
C ASN A 191 -4.57 -6.85 -5.43
N LEU A 192 -4.71 -6.83 -4.09
CA LEU A 192 -5.60 -7.74 -3.38
C LEU A 192 -7.04 -7.61 -3.86
N LEU A 193 -7.54 -6.38 -4.05
CA LEU A 193 -8.93 -6.08 -4.41
C LEU A 193 -9.07 -5.25 -5.71
N GLY A 194 -7.97 -5.04 -6.42
CA GLY A 194 -7.95 -4.31 -7.69
C GLY A 194 -8.50 -5.12 -8.87
N ILE A 195 -8.28 -4.61 -10.08
CA ILE A 195 -8.64 -5.28 -11.34
C ILE A 195 -7.69 -6.45 -11.62
N HIS A 196 -8.19 -7.52 -12.27
CA HIS A 196 -7.35 -8.62 -12.74
C HIS A 196 -6.74 -8.32 -14.12
N GLU A 197 -5.50 -8.78 -14.37
CA GLU A 197 -4.75 -8.52 -15.62
C GLU A 197 -5.50 -8.91 -16.89
N LEU A 198 -6.35 -9.94 -16.86
CA LEU A 198 -7.14 -10.41 -18.02
C LEU A 198 -8.13 -9.34 -18.54
N ASP A 199 -8.63 -8.46 -17.67
CA ASP A 199 -9.57 -7.39 -18.04
C ASP A 199 -8.93 -6.01 -18.15
N ILE A 200 -7.61 -5.87 -17.95
CA ILE A 200 -6.91 -4.59 -18.11
C ILE A 200 -6.75 -4.26 -19.60
N GLN A 201 -7.16 -3.06 -19.98
CA GLN A 201 -6.85 -2.45 -21.27
C GLN A 201 -5.57 -1.61 -21.17
N SER A 202 -5.48 -0.71 -20.18
CA SER A 202 -4.33 0.16 -19.97
C SER A 202 -4.18 0.54 -18.50
N VAL A 203 -2.94 0.79 -18.12
CA VAL A 203 -2.55 1.40 -16.86
C VAL A 203 -1.79 2.68 -17.19
N GLU A 204 -2.19 3.80 -16.60
CA GLU A 204 -1.51 5.08 -16.74
C GLU A 204 -1.05 5.53 -15.36
N LEU A 205 0.22 5.90 -15.21
CA LEU A 205 0.79 6.38 -13.97
C LEU A 205 1.25 7.81 -14.14
N MET A 206 0.75 8.70 -13.30
CA MET A 206 1.22 10.08 -13.18
C MET A 206 1.92 10.25 -11.83
N PRO A 207 3.27 10.31 -11.79
CA PRO A 207 4.01 10.47 -10.55
C PRO A 207 3.97 11.92 -10.04
N GLY A 208 4.01 12.08 -8.70
CA GLY A 208 4.05 13.38 -8.03
C GLY A 208 2.68 14.04 -7.85
N ALA A 209 2.69 15.34 -7.52
CA ALA A 209 1.48 16.07 -7.18
C ALA A 209 0.51 16.23 -8.37
N ALA A 210 -0.77 15.95 -8.16
CA ALA A 210 -1.82 16.02 -9.16
C ALA A 210 -3.15 16.57 -8.62
N SER A 211 -3.14 17.15 -7.43
CA SER A 211 -4.34 17.59 -6.72
C SER A 211 -5.15 18.64 -7.48
N ALA A 212 -4.50 19.43 -8.35
CA ALA A 212 -5.19 20.46 -9.14
C ALA A 212 -6.27 19.92 -10.10
N LEU A 213 -6.30 18.62 -10.39
CA LEU A 213 -7.35 17.97 -11.19
C LEU A 213 -8.10 16.88 -10.41
N TYR A 214 -7.39 16.19 -9.52
CA TYR A 214 -7.91 14.97 -8.90
C TYR A 214 -8.25 15.15 -7.43
N GLY A 215 -7.95 16.33 -6.84
CA GLY A 215 -8.31 16.71 -5.48
C GLY A 215 -7.33 16.22 -4.42
N ALA A 216 -7.80 16.18 -3.20
CA ALA A 216 -7.03 15.75 -2.04
C ALA A 216 -6.37 14.38 -2.24
N ASN A 217 -5.25 14.14 -1.54
CA ASN A 217 -4.51 12.88 -1.50
C ASN A 217 -3.78 12.49 -2.80
N ALA A 218 -3.87 13.28 -3.88
CA ALA A 218 -3.08 13.07 -5.09
C ALA A 218 -1.74 13.83 -5.00
N THR A 219 -0.91 13.52 -3.99
CA THR A 219 0.35 14.23 -3.69
C THR A 219 1.60 13.48 -4.12
N LYS A 220 1.56 12.13 -4.06
CA LYS A 220 2.68 11.25 -4.44
C LYS A 220 2.50 10.65 -5.83
N GLY A 221 1.29 10.61 -6.36
CA GLY A 221 0.98 10.12 -7.70
C GLY A 221 -0.43 9.57 -7.83
N ILE A 222 -0.78 9.23 -9.07
CA ILE A 222 -2.05 8.58 -9.39
C ILE A 222 -1.80 7.42 -10.36
N LEU A 223 -2.41 6.28 -10.08
CA LEU A 223 -2.48 5.12 -10.96
C LEU A 223 -3.90 5.00 -11.52
N PHE A 224 -4.05 5.06 -12.82
CA PHE A 224 -5.30 4.82 -13.52
C PHE A 224 -5.26 3.43 -14.12
N MET A 225 -6.25 2.63 -13.82
CA MET A 225 -6.43 1.29 -14.37
C MET A 225 -7.75 1.24 -15.11
N ASN A 226 -7.68 1.08 -16.42
CA ASN A 226 -8.83 1.05 -17.29
C ASN A 226 -9.12 -0.38 -17.73
N SER A 227 -10.34 -0.83 -17.55
CA SER A 227 -10.76 -2.16 -17.96
C SER A 227 -11.17 -2.20 -19.44
N LYS A 228 -11.08 -3.39 -20.06
CA LYS A 228 -11.47 -3.65 -21.44
C LYS A 228 -12.96 -3.33 -21.65
N ASN A 229 -13.26 -2.42 -22.59
CA ASN A 229 -14.64 -2.05 -22.94
C ASN A 229 -15.33 -3.21 -23.69
N PRO A 230 -16.56 -3.65 -23.31
CA PRO A 230 -17.24 -4.77 -23.96
C PRO A 230 -17.71 -4.49 -25.38
N PHE A 231 -17.78 -3.24 -25.84
CA PHE A 231 -18.05 -2.92 -27.24
C PHE A 231 -16.86 -3.26 -28.14
N ASP A 232 -15.63 -3.10 -27.61
CA ASP A 232 -14.39 -3.23 -28.39
C ASP A 232 -13.74 -4.60 -28.16
N PHE A 233 -13.76 -5.11 -26.94
CA PHE A 233 -13.14 -6.38 -26.52
C PHE A 233 -14.22 -7.42 -26.21
N GLN A 234 -14.70 -8.12 -27.23
CA GLN A 234 -15.75 -9.12 -27.11
C GLN A 234 -15.13 -10.54 -26.98
N GLY A 235 -15.97 -11.50 -26.67
CA GLY A 235 -15.60 -12.93 -26.60
C GLY A 235 -15.44 -13.46 -25.17
N VAL A 236 -14.93 -14.66 -25.09
CA VAL A 236 -14.66 -15.38 -23.83
C VAL A 236 -13.18 -15.62 -23.72
N SER A 237 -12.58 -15.18 -22.65
CA SER A 237 -11.17 -15.40 -22.32
C SER A 237 -11.03 -16.05 -20.97
N ALA A 238 -10.02 -16.90 -20.81
CA ALA A 238 -9.71 -17.52 -19.53
C ALA A 238 -8.18 -17.63 -19.36
N THR A 239 -7.73 -17.50 -18.13
CA THR A 239 -6.34 -17.77 -17.76
C THR A 239 -6.27 -18.69 -16.56
N TYR A 240 -5.29 -19.59 -16.55
CA TYR A 240 -4.94 -20.41 -15.41
C TYR A 240 -3.41 -20.38 -15.26
N LYS A 241 -2.95 -19.99 -14.09
CA LYS A 241 -1.54 -19.97 -13.72
C LYS A 241 -1.35 -20.87 -12.50
N HIS A 242 -0.38 -21.75 -12.57
CA HIS A 242 0.12 -22.53 -11.44
C HIS A 242 1.57 -22.13 -11.21
N GLY A 243 1.94 -21.90 -9.97
CA GLY A 243 3.29 -21.56 -9.61
C GLY A 243 3.71 -22.17 -8.28
N ILE A 244 4.98 -22.03 -7.99
CA ILE A 244 5.60 -22.45 -6.74
C ILE A 244 6.35 -21.24 -6.16
N THR A 245 6.10 -20.94 -4.89
CA THR A 245 6.92 -20.05 -4.07
C THR A 245 7.94 -20.88 -3.29
N SER A 246 9.15 -20.39 -3.13
CA SER A 246 10.22 -21.06 -2.36
C SER A 246 10.83 -20.07 -1.37
N GLN A 247 10.76 -20.40 -0.09
CA GLN A 247 11.30 -19.62 1.04
C GLN A 247 11.92 -20.58 2.05
N GLU A 248 13.03 -20.23 2.68
CA GLU A 248 13.70 -21.08 3.68
C GLU A 248 12.75 -21.41 4.86
N ALA A 249 12.02 -20.41 5.36
CA ALA A 249 11.12 -20.55 6.50
C ALA A 249 9.82 -21.32 6.18
N ALA A 250 9.25 -21.12 4.99
CA ALA A 250 7.97 -21.73 4.58
C ALA A 250 8.15 -23.01 3.74
N GLY A 251 9.35 -23.27 3.20
CA GLY A 251 9.59 -24.30 2.20
C GLY A 251 9.04 -23.94 0.81
N GLU A 252 8.68 -24.98 0.04
CA GLU A 252 8.09 -24.82 -1.28
C GLU A 252 6.57 -24.95 -1.18
N ASN A 253 5.83 -23.95 -1.69
CA ASN A 253 4.38 -23.90 -1.63
C ASN A 253 3.77 -23.62 -3.00
N ASP A 254 2.70 -24.31 -3.33
CA ASP A 254 1.94 -24.06 -4.55
C ASP A 254 1.14 -22.77 -4.46
N TYR A 255 1.04 -22.02 -5.57
CA TYR A 255 0.05 -20.96 -5.71
C TYR A 255 -0.68 -21.07 -7.05
N TYR A 256 -1.91 -20.59 -7.06
CA TYR A 256 -2.83 -20.67 -8.18
C TYR A 256 -3.41 -19.29 -8.49
N ASP A 257 -3.58 -19.01 -9.79
CA ASP A 257 -4.27 -17.83 -10.28
C ASP A 257 -5.18 -18.25 -11.44
N PHE A 258 -6.46 -18.08 -11.25
CA PHE A 258 -7.48 -18.34 -12.25
C PHE A 258 -8.28 -17.09 -12.54
N ALA A 259 -8.53 -16.79 -13.82
CA ALA A 259 -9.51 -15.78 -14.19
C ALA A 259 -10.29 -16.18 -15.45
N PHE A 260 -11.51 -15.66 -15.48
CA PHE A 260 -12.45 -15.83 -16.59
C PHE A 260 -13.08 -14.48 -16.92
N ARG A 261 -13.12 -14.14 -18.20
CA ARG A 261 -13.78 -12.95 -18.72
C ARG A 261 -14.71 -13.34 -19.85
N ALA A 262 -15.93 -12.82 -19.83
CA ALA A 262 -16.86 -12.90 -20.95
C ALA A 262 -17.44 -11.51 -21.24
N ALA A 263 -17.42 -11.12 -22.50
CA ALA A 263 -17.98 -9.85 -22.95
C ALA A 263 -18.71 -10.04 -24.28
N ASN A 264 -19.83 -9.36 -24.44
CA ASN A 264 -20.61 -9.42 -25.67
C ASN A 264 -21.28 -8.09 -26.01
N LYS A 265 -21.20 -7.72 -27.25
CA LYS A 265 -21.98 -6.66 -27.86
C LYS A 265 -23.28 -7.26 -28.41
N PHE A 266 -24.38 -7.05 -27.71
CA PHE A 266 -25.70 -7.58 -28.10
C PHE A 266 -26.36 -6.76 -29.22
N SER A 267 -26.00 -5.47 -29.29
CA SER A 267 -26.39 -4.54 -30.35
C SER A 267 -25.43 -3.35 -30.38
N ASP A 268 -25.55 -2.47 -31.37
CA ASP A 268 -24.74 -1.24 -31.40
C ASP A 268 -24.99 -0.30 -30.21
N LYS A 269 -26.10 -0.54 -29.48
CA LYS A 269 -26.48 0.26 -28.31
C LYS A 269 -26.25 -0.44 -26.98
N PHE A 270 -26.02 -1.76 -26.94
CA PHE A 270 -25.94 -2.49 -25.67
C PHE A 270 -24.85 -3.56 -25.69
N ALA A 271 -23.97 -3.47 -24.72
CA ALA A 271 -22.93 -4.44 -24.46
C ALA A 271 -22.83 -4.73 -22.96
N ALA A 272 -22.30 -5.90 -22.60
CA ALA A 272 -22.05 -6.27 -21.21
C ALA A 272 -20.79 -7.11 -21.08
N LYS A 273 -20.19 -7.06 -19.89
CA LYS A 273 -19.07 -7.92 -19.51
C LYS A 273 -19.21 -8.45 -18.10
N ILE A 274 -18.56 -9.59 -17.88
CA ILE A 274 -18.30 -10.15 -16.55
C ILE A 274 -16.85 -10.64 -16.50
N THR A 275 -16.17 -10.33 -15.42
CA THR A 275 -14.85 -10.89 -15.10
C THR A 275 -14.90 -11.46 -13.70
N VAL A 276 -14.32 -12.67 -13.53
CA VAL A 276 -14.20 -13.36 -12.24
C VAL A 276 -12.77 -13.86 -12.13
N SER A 277 -12.13 -13.64 -10.97
CA SER A 277 -10.80 -14.17 -10.70
C SER A 277 -10.68 -14.73 -9.29
N TYR A 278 -9.80 -15.69 -9.14
CA TYR A 278 -9.45 -16.31 -7.86
C TYR A 278 -7.95 -16.61 -7.83
N GLN A 279 -7.31 -16.18 -6.75
CA GLN A 279 -5.91 -16.44 -6.45
C GLN A 279 -5.81 -17.04 -5.06
N GLU A 280 -4.91 -18.00 -4.89
CA GLU A 280 -4.64 -18.66 -3.60
C GLU A 280 -3.16 -19.08 -3.54
N GLY A 281 -2.56 -18.95 -2.36
CA GLY A 281 -1.19 -19.37 -2.09
C GLY A 281 -0.86 -19.28 -0.61
N GLU A 282 0.38 -19.56 -0.28
CA GLU A 282 0.95 -19.39 1.06
C GLU A 282 1.74 -18.07 1.09
N ASP A 283 1.46 -17.23 2.08
CA ASP A 283 2.17 -15.96 2.27
C ASP A 283 3.58 -16.18 2.81
N TRP A 284 4.45 -15.20 2.68
CA TRP A 284 5.82 -15.24 3.18
C TRP A 284 5.83 -15.30 4.71
N HIS A 285 6.42 -16.35 5.28
CA HIS A 285 6.54 -16.53 6.73
C HIS A 285 7.52 -15.53 7.31
N ALA A 286 7.13 -14.84 8.36
CA ALA A 286 7.99 -13.97 9.13
C ALA A 286 8.50 -14.73 10.37
N VAL A 287 9.81 -14.89 10.44
CA VAL A 287 10.48 -15.73 11.46
C VAL A 287 11.69 -15.06 12.08
N ASP A 288 11.68 -13.76 12.20
CA ASP A 288 12.73 -13.01 12.86
C ASP A 288 12.50 -12.99 14.37
N TYR A 289 13.32 -13.72 15.08
CA TYR A 289 13.23 -13.86 16.55
C TYR A 289 14.32 -13.10 17.29
N ARG A 290 15.01 -12.16 16.61
CA ARG A 290 16.02 -11.32 17.26
C ARG A 290 15.35 -10.38 18.26
N ASP A 291 16.12 -10.05 19.31
CA ASP A 291 15.66 -9.24 20.44
C ASP A 291 15.74 -7.75 20.12
N ILE A 292 14.59 -7.09 20.02
CA ILE A 292 14.49 -5.64 19.71
C ILE A 292 15.20 -4.79 20.77
N ASN A 293 15.10 -5.18 22.06
CA ASN A 293 15.69 -4.41 23.16
C ASN A 293 17.23 -4.43 23.18
N HIS A 294 17.85 -5.40 22.47
CA HIS A 294 19.30 -5.58 22.40
C HIS A 294 19.85 -5.45 20.97
N LEU A 295 19.05 -4.96 20.02
CA LEU A 295 19.51 -4.61 18.68
C LEU A 295 20.15 -3.22 18.71
N ASP A 296 21.49 -3.17 18.56
CA ASP A 296 22.26 -1.92 18.52
C ASP A 296 22.12 -1.22 17.15
N GLY A 297 20.91 -0.77 16.81
CA GLY A 297 20.61 0.03 15.61
C GLY A 297 20.98 -0.59 14.25
N ARG A 298 21.34 -1.86 14.19
CA ARG A 298 21.88 -2.57 13.02
C ARG A 298 21.12 -3.86 12.73
N TYR A 299 19.86 -3.73 12.65
CA TYR A 299 18.90 -4.82 12.52
C TYR A 299 19.23 -5.89 11.45
N ILE A 300 19.92 -5.54 10.36
CA ILE A 300 20.01 -6.43 9.18
C ILE A 300 21.42 -6.92 8.86
N ASP A 301 22.47 -6.45 9.50
CA ASP A 301 23.82 -6.85 9.10
C ASP A 301 24.32 -8.19 9.68
N GLY A 302 23.47 -8.92 10.41
CA GLY A 302 23.77 -10.30 10.85
C GLY A 302 24.88 -10.44 11.87
N THR A 303 25.38 -9.33 12.43
CA THR A 303 26.57 -9.33 13.31
C THR A 303 26.26 -9.32 14.81
N VAL A 304 25.01 -9.57 15.23
CA VAL A 304 24.76 -9.83 16.65
C VAL A 304 25.24 -11.23 16.97
N GLU A 305 26.43 -11.33 17.56
CA GLU A 305 26.93 -12.61 18.06
C GLU A 305 25.96 -13.24 19.04
N ALA A 306 25.66 -14.44 18.78
CA ALA A 306 24.92 -15.50 19.38
C ALA A 306 24.95 -15.62 20.91
N GLN A 307 24.43 -14.62 21.62
CA GLN A 307 23.78 -14.93 22.89
C GLN A 307 22.36 -15.35 22.53
N ASN A 308 21.82 -16.43 23.14
CA ASN A 308 20.42 -16.79 22.92
C ASN A 308 19.58 -15.60 23.40
N PRO A 309 18.86 -14.87 22.50
CA PRO A 309 18.13 -13.66 22.90
C PRO A 309 17.13 -13.92 24.02
N ARG A 310 16.58 -15.13 24.10
CA ARG A 310 15.58 -15.53 25.11
C ARG A 310 16.19 -15.70 26.52
N ASP A 311 17.48 -15.62 26.68
CA ASP A 311 18.14 -15.62 28.01
C ASP A 311 18.02 -14.27 28.72
N PHE A 312 17.77 -13.18 27.97
CA PHE A 312 17.53 -11.86 28.54
C PHE A 312 16.12 -11.77 29.18
N PRO A 313 16.01 -11.22 30.41
CA PRO A 313 14.71 -11.14 31.07
C PRO A 313 13.70 -10.25 30.32
N ASP A 314 14.14 -9.24 29.63
CA ASP A 314 13.39 -8.27 28.85
C ASP A 314 13.33 -8.60 27.35
N TYR A 315 13.58 -9.86 26.98
CA TYR A 315 13.50 -10.31 25.59
C TYR A 315 12.18 -9.88 24.92
N ASP A 316 12.30 -9.25 23.77
CA ASP A 316 11.23 -8.76 22.91
C ASP A 316 11.56 -9.12 21.45
N GLY A 317 10.98 -10.18 20.94
CA GLY A 317 11.34 -10.73 19.62
C GLY A 317 10.55 -10.03 18.50
N VAL A 318 11.21 -9.73 17.37
CA VAL A 318 10.60 -9.03 16.23
C VAL A 318 9.31 -9.68 15.75
N ASN A 319 9.32 -11.00 15.53
CA ASN A 319 8.11 -11.76 15.14
C ASN A 319 7.66 -12.69 16.27
N VAL A 320 7.69 -12.17 17.51
CA VAL A 320 7.16 -12.80 18.70
C VAL A 320 6.14 -11.83 19.31
N TYR A 321 4.99 -12.33 19.70
CA TYR A 321 3.90 -11.50 20.18
C TYR A 321 3.30 -12.04 21.48
N GLY A 322 2.86 -11.12 22.33
CA GLY A 322 2.35 -11.48 23.65
C GLY A 322 3.43 -11.61 24.72
N ASP A 323 4.59 -11.11 24.45
CA ASP A 323 5.73 -10.96 25.35
C ASP A 323 5.53 -9.78 26.32
N ILE A 324 4.37 -9.76 26.96
CA ILE A 324 3.94 -8.72 27.88
C ILE A 324 4.91 -8.62 29.04
N GLY A 325 5.47 -7.43 29.23
CA GLY A 325 6.44 -7.16 30.24
C GLY A 325 5.91 -6.55 31.53
N GLN A 326 6.60 -6.82 32.64
CA GLN A 326 6.39 -6.17 33.91
C GLN A 326 7.72 -5.89 34.60
N ARG A 327 7.86 -4.70 35.20
CA ARG A 327 9.06 -4.33 35.96
C ARG A 327 9.00 -4.87 37.39
N PHE A 328 10.05 -5.55 37.79
CA PHE A 328 10.16 -6.12 39.12
C PHE A 328 11.37 -5.56 39.86
N ASP A 329 11.13 -5.06 41.09
CA ASP A 329 12.18 -4.92 42.10
C ASP A 329 12.43 -6.31 42.71
N MET A 330 13.50 -6.97 42.23
CA MET A 330 13.80 -8.35 42.63
C MET A 330 14.18 -8.42 44.11
N THR A 331 14.72 -7.34 44.71
CA THR A 331 15.01 -7.30 46.16
C THR A 331 13.71 -7.24 46.98
N ALA A 332 12.75 -6.45 46.55
CA ALA A 332 11.42 -6.44 47.18
C ALA A 332 10.68 -7.78 46.99
N ALA A 333 10.79 -8.38 45.78
CA ALA A 333 10.21 -9.70 45.51
C ALA A 333 10.82 -10.81 46.41
N PHE A 334 12.15 -10.82 46.55
CA PHE A 334 12.82 -11.76 47.49
C PHE A 334 12.31 -11.60 48.90
N ARG A 335 12.24 -10.38 49.41
CA ARG A 335 11.72 -10.08 50.76
C ARG A 335 10.27 -10.48 50.93
N GLY A 336 9.40 -10.21 50.00
CA GLY A 336 7.95 -10.41 50.06
C GLY A 336 7.51 -11.85 49.80
N ALA A 337 8.21 -12.58 48.95
CA ALA A 337 7.82 -13.92 48.55
C ALA A 337 8.76 -15.03 49.12
N VAL A 338 10.10 -14.85 48.97
CA VAL A 338 11.03 -15.92 49.26
C VAL A 338 11.28 -16.07 50.78
N ILE A 339 11.55 -14.98 51.48
CA ILE A 339 11.81 -15.04 52.93
C ILE A 339 10.65 -15.70 53.70
N PRO A 340 9.36 -15.35 53.47
CA PRO A 340 8.25 -16.05 54.10
C PRO A 340 8.20 -17.56 53.79
N GLN A 341 8.54 -17.97 52.58
CA GLN A 341 8.60 -19.39 52.18
C GLN A 341 9.70 -20.14 52.94
N LEU A 342 10.89 -19.53 53.08
CA LEU A 342 12.00 -20.10 53.86
C LEU A 342 11.63 -20.28 55.34
N VAL A 343 10.86 -19.34 55.89
CA VAL A 343 10.32 -19.45 57.26
C VAL A 343 9.31 -20.59 57.35
N GLY A 344 8.37 -20.66 56.41
CA GLY A 344 7.34 -21.71 56.34
C GLY A 344 7.93 -23.12 56.18
N ALA A 345 9.03 -23.25 55.45
CA ALA A 345 9.78 -24.50 55.29
C ALA A 345 10.68 -24.84 56.48
N GLY A 346 10.78 -24.00 57.50
CA GLY A 346 11.64 -24.20 58.64
C GLY A 346 13.13 -24.01 58.40
N LEU A 347 13.48 -23.49 57.23
CA LEU A 347 14.88 -23.22 56.80
C LEU A 347 15.42 -21.90 57.37
N LEU A 348 14.52 -21.00 57.79
CA LEU A 348 14.86 -19.73 58.40
C LEU A 348 13.97 -19.51 59.66
N SER A 349 14.56 -19.17 60.80
CA SER A 349 13.75 -18.81 61.97
C SER A 349 13.13 -17.43 61.79
N PRO A 350 11.98 -17.12 62.45
CA PRO A 350 11.38 -15.80 62.34
C PRO A 350 12.33 -14.64 62.73
N ALA A 351 13.18 -14.87 63.73
CA ALA A 351 14.18 -13.88 64.13
C ALA A 351 15.28 -13.65 63.09
N ALA A 352 15.78 -14.75 62.49
CA ALA A 352 16.73 -14.65 61.37
C ALA A 352 16.08 -14.01 60.11
N ALA A 353 14.84 -14.31 59.84
CA ALA A 353 14.05 -13.67 58.78
C ALA A 353 13.93 -12.15 58.94
N ALA A 354 13.66 -11.70 60.15
CA ALA A 354 13.62 -10.25 60.45
C ALA A 354 14.97 -9.57 60.22
N GLN A 355 16.09 -10.24 60.53
CA GLN A 355 17.44 -9.73 60.28
C GLN A 355 17.75 -9.69 58.80
N VAL A 356 17.45 -10.75 58.04
CA VAL A 356 17.61 -10.81 56.61
C VAL A 356 16.76 -9.74 55.89
N ASN A 357 15.52 -9.58 56.34
CA ASN A 357 14.66 -8.50 55.80
C ASN A 357 15.27 -7.11 56.08
N TYR A 358 15.84 -6.86 57.27
CA TYR A 358 16.50 -5.59 57.58
C TYR A 358 17.70 -5.33 56.64
N ILE A 359 18.54 -6.36 56.43
CA ILE A 359 19.68 -6.27 55.50
C ILE A 359 19.26 -5.82 54.11
N PHE A 360 18.33 -6.56 53.50
CA PHE A 360 17.88 -6.26 52.14
C PHE A 360 17.00 -5.03 52.06
N ALA A 361 16.39 -4.55 53.17
CA ALA A 361 15.62 -3.32 53.15
C ALA A 361 16.45 -2.04 53.32
N ASN A 362 17.55 -2.13 54.11
CA ASN A 362 18.25 -0.94 54.58
C ASN A 362 19.75 -0.92 54.22
N LEU A 363 20.42 -2.05 54.08
CA LEU A 363 21.83 -2.12 53.78
C LEU A 363 22.10 -2.36 52.30
N SER A 364 21.26 -3.13 51.63
CA SER A 364 21.35 -3.42 50.21
C SER A 364 19.97 -3.48 49.54
N PRO A 365 19.25 -2.35 49.49
CA PRO A 365 17.87 -2.32 48.95
C PRO A 365 17.78 -2.69 47.49
N ASN A 366 18.88 -2.59 46.72
CA ASN A 366 18.95 -2.93 45.31
C ASN A 366 19.85 -4.13 45.02
N PHE A 367 19.96 -5.06 46.00
CA PHE A 367 20.93 -6.18 45.92
C PHE A 367 20.75 -7.03 44.65
N PHE A 368 19.52 -7.45 44.34
CA PHE A 368 19.17 -8.22 43.16
C PHE A 368 18.87 -7.34 41.92
N GLY A 369 18.80 -6.02 42.07
CA GLY A 369 18.47 -5.09 40.99
C GLY A 369 16.98 -5.04 40.61
N ASN A 370 16.70 -4.26 39.57
CA ASN A 370 15.37 -4.12 38.98
C ASN A 370 15.44 -4.64 37.56
N TYR A 371 14.57 -5.60 37.24
CA TYR A 371 14.49 -6.17 35.89
C TYR A 371 13.15 -5.86 35.26
N GLN A 372 13.16 -5.50 33.98
CA GLN A 372 12.02 -5.69 33.11
C GLN A 372 11.99 -7.18 32.79
N ILE A 373 10.88 -7.84 33.06
CA ILE A 373 10.70 -9.26 32.74
C ILE A 373 9.54 -9.36 31.77
N ASN A 374 9.78 -9.87 30.58
CA ASN A 374 8.77 -10.11 29.58
C ASN A 374 8.38 -11.60 29.56
N ALA A 375 7.11 -11.90 29.35
CA ALA A 375 6.65 -13.25 29.05
C ALA A 375 7.27 -13.72 27.72
N SER A 376 7.32 -15.02 27.47
CA SER A 376 7.92 -15.56 26.24
C SER A 376 7.13 -15.24 24.99
N GLY A 377 5.84 -14.97 25.10
CA GLY A 377 4.98 -14.78 23.95
C GLY A 377 4.89 -16.00 23.04
N TYR A 378 4.40 -15.80 21.82
CA TYR A 378 4.23 -16.82 20.78
C TYR A 378 4.88 -16.36 19.48
N ASN A 379 5.49 -17.26 18.73
CA ASN A 379 5.99 -16.96 17.41
C ASN A 379 4.82 -16.63 16.46
N GLU A 380 5.03 -15.73 15.50
CA GLU A 380 4.01 -15.35 14.54
C GLU A 380 3.38 -16.55 13.83
N VAL A 381 4.21 -17.50 13.40
CA VAL A 381 3.75 -18.71 12.69
C VAL A 381 2.82 -19.62 13.49
N ASP A 382 2.77 -19.46 14.81
CA ASP A 382 1.83 -20.17 15.69
C ASP A 382 0.49 -19.41 15.84
N LEU A 383 0.47 -18.12 15.54
CA LEU A 383 -0.68 -17.22 15.74
C LEU A 383 -1.52 -17.03 14.46
N ILE A 384 -0.91 -17.19 13.27
CA ILE A 384 -1.56 -16.95 11.98
C ILE A 384 -1.52 -18.19 11.09
N ASP A 385 -2.35 -18.21 10.04
CA ASP A 385 -2.42 -19.37 9.12
C ASP A 385 -1.66 -19.15 7.80
N ASN A 386 -0.98 -18.02 7.60
CA ASN A 386 -0.22 -17.62 6.43
C ASN A 386 -0.89 -17.85 5.06
N LYS A 387 -2.19 -18.15 5.02
CA LYS A 387 -2.91 -18.34 3.77
C LYS A 387 -3.26 -17.00 3.15
N ALA A 388 -2.81 -16.81 1.91
CA ALA A 388 -3.16 -15.68 1.08
C ALA A 388 -4.18 -16.08 0.02
N SER A 389 -5.20 -15.25 -0.19
CA SER A 389 -6.17 -15.47 -1.27
C SER A 389 -6.79 -14.16 -1.72
N SER A 390 -7.26 -14.13 -2.97
CA SER A 390 -7.98 -12.99 -3.54
C SER A 390 -9.07 -13.50 -4.47
N PHE A 391 -10.31 -13.11 -4.21
CA PHE A 391 -11.45 -13.34 -5.10
C PHE A 391 -11.99 -12.00 -5.58
N LYS A 392 -12.17 -11.85 -6.89
CA LYS A 392 -12.66 -10.60 -7.49
C LYS A 392 -13.72 -10.88 -8.53
N THR A 393 -14.71 -9.99 -8.59
CA THR A 393 -15.73 -9.96 -9.66
C THR A 393 -15.90 -8.56 -10.17
N ASP A 394 -16.09 -8.41 -11.47
CA ASP A 394 -16.43 -7.16 -12.15
C ASP A 394 -17.56 -7.44 -13.16
N ILE A 395 -18.67 -6.75 -13.01
CA ILE A 395 -19.83 -6.85 -13.91
C ILE A 395 -20.15 -5.45 -14.42
N ALA A 396 -20.17 -5.27 -15.74
CA ALA A 396 -20.51 -3.99 -16.34
C ALA A 396 -21.52 -4.12 -17.46
N PHE A 397 -22.46 -3.18 -17.49
CA PHE A 397 -23.45 -2.99 -18.54
C PHE A 397 -23.23 -1.62 -19.17
N HIS A 398 -23.12 -1.61 -20.49
CA HIS A 398 -22.86 -0.43 -21.29
C HIS A 398 -24.03 -0.19 -22.22
N TYR A 399 -24.61 1.00 -22.17
CA TYR A 399 -25.74 1.40 -23.02
C TYR A 399 -25.46 2.72 -23.72
N LYS A 400 -25.52 2.73 -25.05
CA LYS A 400 -25.34 3.92 -25.90
C LYS A 400 -26.73 4.44 -26.34
N PRO A 401 -27.31 5.42 -25.64
CA PRO A 401 -28.56 6.06 -26.07
C PRO A 401 -28.44 6.68 -27.45
N THR A 402 -27.32 7.35 -27.73
CA THR A 402 -26.90 7.91 -29.02
C THR A 402 -25.48 7.44 -29.36
N GLU A 403 -24.98 7.73 -30.54
CA GLU A 403 -23.60 7.39 -30.94
C GLU A 403 -22.55 8.10 -30.08
N ASP A 404 -22.87 9.29 -29.57
CA ASP A 404 -21.96 10.14 -28.78
C ASP A 404 -22.23 10.06 -27.26
N SER A 405 -23.10 9.17 -26.79
CA SER A 405 -23.40 9.07 -25.36
C SER A 405 -23.41 7.63 -24.87
N GLU A 406 -22.92 7.42 -23.64
CA GLU A 406 -22.86 6.12 -23.01
C GLU A 406 -23.30 6.20 -21.54
N ILE A 407 -24.09 5.23 -21.11
CA ILE A 407 -24.44 4.98 -19.71
C ILE A 407 -23.76 3.67 -19.30
N ILE A 408 -23.00 3.71 -18.19
CA ILE A 408 -22.29 2.54 -17.66
C ILE A 408 -22.84 2.25 -16.27
N LEU A 409 -23.30 1.01 -16.07
CA LEU A 409 -23.58 0.45 -14.75
C LEU A 409 -22.49 -0.55 -14.46
N ASN A 410 -21.74 -0.37 -13.38
CA ASN A 410 -20.64 -1.25 -13.02
C ASN A 410 -20.72 -1.64 -11.54
N SER A 411 -20.46 -2.91 -11.26
CA SER A 411 -20.38 -3.47 -9.92
C SER A 411 -19.09 -4.28 -9.78
N LYS A 412 -18.22 -3.87 -8.89
CA LYS A 412 -16.97 -4.55 -8.53
C LYS A 412 -17.07 -5.04 -7.10
N MET A 413 -16.66 -6.28 -6.87
CA MET A 413 -16.59 -6.86 -5.54
C MET A 413 -15.31 -7.66 -5.42
N GLY A 414 -14.61 -7.51 -4.30
CA GLY A 414 -13.43 -8.28 -3.98
C GLY A 414 -13.42 -8.69 -2.52
N THR A 415 -12.82 -9.87 -2.24
CA THR A 415 -12.50 -10.31 -0.88
C THR A 415 -11.17 -11.05 -0.90
N GLY A 416 -10.40 -10.92 0.18
CA GLY A 416 -9.09 -11.55 0.24
C GLY A 416 -8.58 -11.78 1.65
N ASN A 417 -7.55 -12.62 1.72
CA ASN A 417 -6.77 -12.90 2.90
C ASN A 417 -5.31 -12.55 2.62
N THR A 418 -4.65 -11.87 3.53
CA THR A 418 -3.23 -11.51 3.44
C THR A 418 -2.72 -10.99 4.78
N MET A 419 -1.41 -10.85 4.89
CA MET A 419 -0.79 -10.08 5.98
C MET A 419 -0.71 -8.61 5.59
N LEU A 420 -1.14 -7.72 6.49
CA LEU A 420 -0.93 -6.28 6.40
C LEU A 420 0.15 -5.90 7.42
N HIS A 421 1.31 -5.50 6.92
CA HIS A 421 2.43 -5.07 7.75
C HIS A 421 2.54 -3.55 7.74
N ALA A 422 2.45 -2.96 8.91
CA ALA A 422 2.56 -1.52 9.10
C ALA A 422 3.36 -1.21 10.36
N SER A 423 2.89 -0.31 11.22
CA SER A 423 3.42 -0.14 12.58
C SER A 423 3.19 -1.36 13.48
N ASN A 424 2.20 -2.17 13.14
CA ASN A 424 1.90 -3.49 13.69
C ASN A 424 1.57 -4.48 12.58
N ARG A 425 1.41 -5.76 12.91
CA ARG A 425 1.01 -6.80 11.96
C ARG A 425 -0.45 -7.16 12.14
N ASN A 426 -1.19 -7.13 11.04
CA ASN A 426 -2.59 -7.52 11.02
C ASN A 426 -2.79 -8.68 10.05
N GLN A 427 -3.44 -9.75 10.49
CA GLN A 427 -3.95 -10.76 9.57
C GLN A 427 -5.30 -10.28 9.04
N MET A 428 -5.31 -9.81 7.79
CA MET A 428 -6.55 -9.52 7.07
C MET A 428 -7.17 -10.84 6.64
N LYS A 429 -8.38 -11.12 7.09
CA LYS A 429 -9.08 -12.37 6.78
C LYS A 429 -10.50 -12.09 6.33
N ASN A 430 -10.82 -12.53 5.10
CA ASN A 430 -12.08 -12.20 4.43
C ASN A 430 -12.32 -10.68 4.32
N PHE A 431 -11.25 -9.89 4.24
CA PHE A 431 -11.37 -8.46 4.01
C PHE A 431 -12.02 -8.22 2.66
N GLY A 432 -13.02 -7.35 2.62
CA GLY A 432 -13.85 -7.14 1.44
C GLY A 432 -14.00 -5.67 1.07
N LEU A 433 -14.09 -5.40 -0.24
CA LEU A 433 -14.43 -4.11 -0.81
C LEU A 433 -15.49 -4.30 -1.89
N GLN A 434 -16.52 -3.45 -1.87
CA GLN A 434 -17.55 -3.43 -2.90
C GLN A 434 -17.71 -2.02 -3.43
N GLN A 435 -17.82 -1.91 -4.75
CA GLN A 435 -18.02 -0.64 -5.44
C GLN A 435 -19.15 -0.77 -6.47
N HIS A 436 -20.08 0.17 -6.46
CA HIS A 436 -21.19 0.22 -7.39
C HIS A 436 -21.24 1.59 -8.06
N LYS A 437 -21.21 1.63 -9.38
CA LYS A 437 -21.11 2.85 -10.16
C LYS A 437 -22.26 2.97 -11.17
N ILE A 438 -22.78 4.19 -11.30
CA ILE A 438 -23.49 4.65 -12.47
C ILE A 438 -22.76 5.84 -13.07
N GLU A 439 -22.52 5.79 -14.36
CA GLU A 439 -21.81 6.83 -15.09
C GLU A 439 -22.53 7.16 -16.37
N TYR A 440 -22.61 8.44 -16.69
CA TYR A 440 -23.08 8.96 -17.98
C TYR A 440 -22.00 9.80 -18.60
N ASN A 441 -21.61 9.48 -19.82
CA ASN A 441 -20.65 10.22 -20.59
C ASN A 441 -21.25 10.62 -21.95
N ASN A 442 -21.00 11.84 -22.37
CA ASN A 442 -21.13 12.23 -23.77
C ASN A 442 -19.91 13.09 -24.15
N ARG A 443 -19.92 13.65 -25.34
CA ARG A 443 -18.82 14.48 -25.87
C ARG A 443 -18.38 15.61 -24.90
N ASN A 444 -19.32 16.19 -24.17
CA ASN A 444 -19.10 17.39 -23.34
C ASN A 444 -19.28 17.16 -21.85
N LEU A 445 -20.19 16.27 -21.44
CA LEU A 445 -20.61 16.08 -20.07
C LEU A 445 -20.27 14.68 -19.57
N GLY A 446 -19.53 14.61 -18.48
CA GLY A 446 -19.33 13.42 -17.66
C GLY A 446 -20.06 13.57 -16.33
N LEU A 447 -20.84 12.55 -15.93
CA LEU A 447 -21.48 12.45 -14.63
C LEU A 447 -21.19 11.07 -14.07
N ARG A 448 -20.66 11.00 -12.84
CA ARG A 448 -20.35 9.74 -12.17
C ARG A 448 -20.84 9.78 -10.74
N PHE A 449 -21.55 8.74 -10.35
CA PHE A 449 -21.86 8.43 -8.96
C PHE A 449 -21.35 7.04 -8.65
N TYR A 450 -20.69 6.86 -7.50
CA TYR A 450 -20.35 5.53 -7.02
C TYR A 450 -20.39 5.45 -5.50
N HIS A 451 -20.77 4.28 -5.03
CA HIS A 451 -20.79 3.88 -3.64
C HIS A 451 -19.67 2.89 -3.38
N THR A 452 -18.90 3.09 -2.32
CA THR A 452 -17.86 2.15 -1.85
C THR A 452 -18.21 1.71 -0.43
N SER A 453 -18.16 0.41 -0.18
CA SER A 453 -18.27 -0.16 1.16
C SER A 453 -17.18 -1.18 1.41
N GLU A 454 -16.61 -1.15 2.59
CA GLU A 454 -15.63 -2.13 3.03
C GLU A 454 -16.17 -3.02 4.14
N SER A 455 -15.48 -4.13 4.37
CA SER A 455 -15.69 -5.02 5.50
C SER A 455 -14.35 -5.58 5.94
N SER A 456 -14.00 -5.40 7.20
CA SER A 456 -12.79 -6.00 7.77
C SER A 456 -12.83 -7.53 7.83
N GLY A 457 -14.00 -8.15 7.64
CA GLY A 457 -14.16 -9.60 7.76
C GLY A 457 -13.80 -10.09 9.16
N ASN A 458 -12.83 -11.00 9.25
CA ASN A 458 -12.27 -11.51 10.50
C ASN A 458 -10.82 -11.00 10.72
N THR A 459 -10.53 -9.79 10.28
CA THR A 459 -9.23 -9.14 10.49
C THR A 459 -8.92 -8.99 11.97
N HIS A 460 -7.70 -9.29 12.36
CA HIS A 460 -7.26 -9.15 13.74
C HIS A 460 -5.80 -8.70 13.82
N ASP A 461 -5.49 -8.01 14.90
CA ASP A 461 -4.14 -7.57 15.24
C ASP A 461 -3.37 -8.75 15.86
N VAL A 462 -2.17 -9.04 15.33
CA VAL A 462 -1.37 -10.20 15.76
C VAL A 462 -0.74 -9.96 17.13
N SER A 463 -0.37 -8.71 17.43
CA SER A 463 0.19 -8.33 18.73
C SER A 463 -0.86 -8.46 19.84
N ALA A 464 -2.06 -7.94 19.59
CA ALA A 464 -3.19 -8.10 20.51
C ALA A 464 -3.56 -9.58 20.69
N LEU A 465 -3.55 -10.36 19.60
CA LEU A 465 -3.83 -11.80 19.67
C LEU A 465 -2.79 -12.52 20.53
N GLY A 466 -1.52 -12.29 20.31
CA GLY A 466 -0.43 -12.86 21.12
C GLY A 466 -0.59 -12.49 22.61
N ALA A 467 -0.92 -11.22 22.90
CA ALA A 467 -1.17 -10.75 24.26
C ALA A 467 -2.37 -11.46 24.91
N VAL A 468 -3.50 -11.58 24.17
CA VAL A 468 -4.68 -12.32 24.64
C VAL A 468 -4.32 -13.78 24.94
N MET A 469 -3.57 -14.45 24.06
CA MET A 469 -3.18 -15.84 24.23
C MET A 469 -2.27 -16.03 25.45
N THR A 470 -1.35 -15.09 25.70
CA THR A 470 -0.49 -15.10 26.90
C THR A 470 -1.30 -14.87 28.18
N ILE A 471 -2.29 -13.97 28.16
CA ILE A 471 -3.16 -13.71 29.31
C ILE A 471 -4.11 -14.89 29.58
N ALA A 472 -4.55 -15.59 28.53
CA ALA A 472 -5.51 -16.69 28.63
C ALA A 472 -4.93 -17.97 29.26
N GLN A 473 -3.63 -18.03 29.52
CA GLN A 473 -3.02 -19.17 30.19
C GLN A 473 -3.58 -19.41 31.61
N PRO A 474 -3.50 -20.63 32.19
CA PRO A 474 -3.98 -20.93 33.53
C PRO A 474 -3.36 -20.03 34.60
N GLY A 475 -4.20 -19.27 35.31
CA GLY A 475 -3.79 -18.30 36.31
C GLY A 475 -3.31 -16.95 35.78
N GLY A 476 -3.26 -16.78 34.45
CA GLY A 476 -2.89 -15.53 33.78
C GLY A 476 -1.47 -15.04 34.05
N LEU A 477 -1.19 -13.77 33.76
CA LEU A 477 0.12 -13.16 33.99
C LEU A 477 0.61 -13.26 35.46
N PRO A 478 -0.25 -13.15 36.51
CA PRO A 478 0.21 -13.31 37.88
C PRO A 478 0.82 -14.68 38.16
N ALA A 479 0.28 -15.76 37.57
CA ALA A 479 0.83 -17.10 37.72
C ALA A 479 2.15 -17.24 36.93
N TYR A 480 2.22 -16.68 35.71
CA TYR A 480 3.44 -16.65 34.90
C TYR A 480 4.60 -16.00 35.68
N PHE A 481 4.44 -14.76 36.11
CA PHE A 481 5.48 -14.03 36.81
C PHE A 481 5.77 -14.62 38.21
N GLY A 482 4.76 -15.16 38.87
CA GLY A 482 4.97 -15.87 40.14
C GLY A 482 5.86 -17.09 39.97
N ASN A 483 5.63 -17.92 38.96
CA ASN A 483 6.47 -19.06 38.60
C ASN A 483 7.88 -18.64 38.19
N TYR A 484 7.99 -17.58 37.41
CA TYR A 484 9.27 -17.04 36.99
C TYR A 484 10.13 -16.62 38.20
N ILE A 485 9.58 -15.72 39.03
CA ILE A 485 10.29 -15.20 40.21
C ILE A 485 10.64 -16.32 41.19
N GLY A 486 9.71 -17.26 41.43
CA GLY A 486 9.94 -18.42 42.28
C GLY A 486 11.08 -19.30 41.75
N SER A 487 11.10 -19.61 40.46
CA SER A 487 12.13 -20.40 39.81
C SER A 487 13.49 -19.70 39.79
N TYR A 488 13.50 -18.38 39.55
CA TYR A 488 14.69 -17.56 39.59
C TYR A 488 15.38 -17.65 40.95
N PHE A 489 14.64 -17.39 42.05
CA PHE A 489 15.23 -17.45 43.42
C PHE A 489 15.52 -18.86 43.89
N ASN A 490 14.91 -19.90 43.33
CA ASN A 490 15.26 -21.28 43.61
C ASN A 490 16.59 -21.69 42.95
N ALA A 491 16.88 -21.20 41.77
CA ALA A 491 18.10 -21.55 41.01
C ALA A 491 19.30 -20.67 41.36
N LEU A 492 19.08 -19.38 41.66
CA LEU A 492 20.13 -18.37 41.85
C LEU A 492 21.17 -18.75 42.90
N PRO A 493 20.82 -19.30 44.08
CA PRO A 493 21.83 -19.71 45.08
C PRO A 493 22.86 -20.71 44.55
N GLY A 494 22.45 -21.61 43.64
CA GLY A 494 23.31 -22.59 42.97
C GLY A 494 24.33 -21.97 42.01
N VAL A 495 24.06 -20.77 41.51
CA VAL A 495 25.01 -20.01 40.66
C VAL A 495 26.07 -19.32 41.51
N VAL A 496 25.70 -18.87 42.71
CA VAL A 496 26.64 -18.26 43.67
C VAL A 496 27.55 -19.30 44.28
N ASP A 497 27.01 -20.49 44.60
CA ASP A 497 27.78 -21.64 45.13
C ASP A 497 27.06 -22.94 44.73
N PRO A 498 27.80 -24.01 44.32
CA PRO A 498 27.18 -25.29 43.99
C PRO A 498 26.32 -25.90 45.13
N ASN A 499 26.60 -25.51 46.37
CA ASN A 499 25.70 -25.78 47.48
C ASN A 499 24.73 -24.60 47.71
N PRO A 500 23.42 -24.75 47.43
CA PRO A 500 22.47 -23.63 47.47
C PRO A 500 22.37 -22.99 48.86
N ILE A 501 22.59 -23.73 49.95
CA ILE A 501 22.59 -23.17 51.30
C ILE A 501 23.77 -22.26 51.54
N VAL A 502 24.94 -22.65 51.03
CA VAL A 502 26.16 -21.83 51.06
C VAL A 502 25.98 -20.60 50.18
N GLY A 503 25.43 -20.77 48.97
CA GLY A 503 25.12 -19.66 48.05
C GLY A 503 24.20 -18.63 48.67
N LEU A 504 23.07 -19.05 49.29
CA LEU A 504 22.18 -18.16 49.98
C LEU A 504 22.85 -17.40 51.13
N ASN A 505 23.65 -18.11 51.96
CA ASN A 505 24.39 -17.48 53.06
C ASN A 505 25.43 -16.49 52.53
N THR A 506 26.08 -16.80 51.42
CA THR A 506 27.05 -15.94 50.73
C THR A 506 26.36 -14.64 50.27
N MET A 507 25.22 -14.73 49.61
CA MET A 507 24.47 -13.54 49.21
C MET A 507 24.09 -12.66 50.41
N ILE A 508 23.58 -13.24 51.50
CA ILE A 508 23.24 -12.51 52.73
C ILE A 508 24.48 -11.85 53.32
N TYR A 509 25.65 -12.58 53.35
CA TYR A 509 26.92 -12.06 53.87
C TYR A 509 27.38 -10.82 53.07
N TYR A 510 27.37 -10.86 51.76
CA TYR A 510 27.78 -9.72 50.92
C TYR A 510 26.79 -8.57 51.02
N ALA A 511 25.50 -8.85 51.08
CA ALA A 511 24.44 -7.80 51.24
C ALA A 511 24.64 -6.98 52.52
N GLN A 512 25.17 -7.55 53.61
CA GLN A 512 25.50 -6.80 54.84
C GLN A 512 26.51 -5.66 54.62
N PHE A 513 27.34 -5.75 53.63
CA PHE A 513 28.39 -4.79 53.29
C PHE A 513 28.04 -3.86 52.12
N GLY A 514 26.77 -3.90 51.69
CA GLY A 514 26.28 -3.03 50.62
C GLY A 514 26.66 -3.45 49.18
N TYR A 515 27.17 -4.70 49.00
CA TYR A 515 27.41 -5.27 47.68
C TYR A 515 26.11 -5.60 46.99
N THR A 516 26.15 -5.70 45.63
CA THR A 516 25.06 -6.17 44.75
C THR A 516 25.32 -7.61 44.30
N LEU A 517 24.31 -8.25 43.70
CA LEU A 517 24.48 -9.55 43.07
C LEU A 517 25.57 -9.53 41.99
N ASN A 518 25.58 -8.50 41.16
CA ASN A 518 26.58 -8.32 40.09
C ASN A 518 28.04 -8.23 40.62
N ASP A 519 28.24 -7.75 41.83
CA ASP A 519 29.58 -7.75 42.48
C ASP A 519 30.03 -9.16 42.83
N ILE A 520 29.13 -10.11 42.94
CA ILE A 520 29.41 -11.51 43.30
C ILE A 520 29.63 -12.40 42.07
N ILE A 521 28.70 -12.30 41.13
CA ILE A 521 28.68 -13.21 39.95
C ILE A 521 29.07 -12.52 38.64
N GLY A 522 29.33 -11.23 38.66
CA GLY A 522 29.57 -10.41 37.46
C GLY A 522 28.28 -10.00 36.75
N LYS A 523 28.35 -8.96 35.95
CA LYS A 523 27.20 -8.48 35.13
C LYS A 523 26.78 -9.56 34.14
N GLY A 524 25.49 -9.92 34.16
CA GLY A 524 24.94 -10.98 33.30
C GLY A 524 25.27 -12.43 33.74
N GLY A 525 25.90 -12.61 34.94
CA GLY A 525 26.15 -13.93 35.46
C GLY A 525 24.91 -14.73 35.86
N ASP A 526 23.76 -14.09 35.89
CA ASP A 526 22.43 -14.65 36.14
C ASP A 526 21.55 -14.90 34.90
N LEU A 527 22.06 -14.65 33.70
CA LEU A 527 21.29 -14.86 32.46
C LEU A 527 20.79 -16.31 32.33
N GLY A 528 21.64 -17.30 32.63
CA GLY A 528 21.22 -18.71 32.65
C GLY A 528 20.14 -19.00 33.69
N VAL A 529 20.09 -18.23 34.79
CA VAL A 529 19.01 -18.33 35.80
C VAL A 529 17.71 -17.75 35.27
N HIS A 530 17.81 -16.63 34.56
CA HIS A 530 16.67 -16.03 33.88
C HIS A 530 16.11 -16.97 32.81
N ALA A 531 16.92 -17.60 31.98
CA ALA A 531 16.52 -18.60 31.01
C ALA A 531 15.79 -19.79 31.66
N ALA A 532 16.33 -20.33 32.75
CA ALA A 532 15.69 -21.43 33.49
C ALA A 532 14.36 -21.01 34.13
N ALA A 533 14.29 -19.80 34.67
CA ALA A 533 13.07 -19.22 35.25
C ALA A 533 11.96 -19.03 34.20
N ARG A 534 12.34 -18.55 33.02
CA ARG A 534 11.45 -18.39 31.87
C ARG A 534 10.91 -19.75 31.44
N ALA A 535 11.77 -20.74 31.22
CA ALA A 535 11.35 -22.09 30.84
C ALA A 535 10.37 -22.73 31.84
N ALA A 536 10.55 -22.45 33.13
CA ALA A 536 9.62 -22.91 34.16
C ALA A 536 8.26 -22.18 34.09
N ALA A 537 8.27 -20.90 33.82
CA ALA A 537 7.02 -20.11 33.67
C ALA A 537 6.25 -20.54 32.40
N ASP A 538 6.96 -20.84 31.32
CA ASP A 538 6.40 -21.26 30.03
C ASP A 538 5.63 -22.58 30.10
N THR A 539 5.89 -23.43 31.12
CA THR A 539 5.16 -24.71 31.26
C THR A 539 3.65 -24.55 31.37
N ASN A 540 3.15 -23.37 31.73
CA ASN A 540 1.72 -23.07 31.85
C ASN A 540 1.15 -22.37 30.60
N MET A 541 1.96 -21.98 29.62
CA MET A 541 1.48 -21.36 28.41
C MET A 541 0.57 -22.31 27.63
N LEU A 542 -0.38 -21.75 26.90
CA LEU A 542 -1.26 -22.50 26.01
C LEU A 542 -0.42 -23.07 24.87
N VAL A 543 -0.59 -24.37 24.60
CA VAL A 543 0.13 -25.04 23.52
C VAL A 543 -0.62 -24.83 22.22
N PRO A 544 0.00 -24.26 21.16
CA PRO A 544 -0.59 -24.08 19.85
C PRO A 544 -1.29 -25.36 19.34
N GLY A 545 -2.51 -25.20 18.80
CA GLY A 545 -3.33 -26.31 18.30
C GLY A 545 -4.03 -27.17 19.37
N SER A 546 -3.79 -26.98 20.66
CA SER A 546 -4.53 -27.65 21.72
C SER A 546 -5.99 -27.17 21.81
N ALA A 547 -6.88 -27.94 22.43
CA ALA A 547 -8.29 -27.55 22.60
C ALA A 547 -8.43 -26.24 23.39
N ALA A 548 -7.60 -26.03 24.42
CA ALA A 548 -7.58 -24.79 25.18
C ALA A 548 -7.12 -23.59 24.34
N TRP A 549 -6.06 -23.79 23.54
CA TRP A 549 -5.58 -22.82 22.55
C TRP A 549 -6.70 -22.44 21.59
N ASN A 550 -7.28 -23.42 20.91
CA ASN A 550 -8.31 -23.18 19.88
C ASN A 550 -9.50 -22.39 20.46
N THR A 551 -9.93 -22.73 21.68
CA THR A 551 -11.03 -21.99 22.35
C THR A 551 -10.65 -20.54 22.65
N ALA A 552 -9.43 -20.29 23.14
CA ALA A 552 -8.95 -18.94 23.41
C ALA A 552 -8.77 -18.13 22.10
N TYR A 553 -8.19 -18.77 21.09
CA TYR A 553 -7.96 -18.19 19.77
C TYR A 553 -9.26 -17.77 19.08
N GLU A 554 -10.23 -18.69 18.96
CA GLU A 554 -11.54 -18.40 18.36
C GLU A 554 -12.25 -17.24 19.09
N ARG A 555 -12.14 -17.21 20.43
CA ARG A 555 -12.69 -16.09 21.20
C ARG A 555 -11.98 -14.78 20.86
N ALA A 556 -10.64 -14.80 20.80
CA ALA A 556 -9.84 -13.59 20.58
C ALA A 556 -10.11 -12.96 19.21
N VAL A 557 -10.13 -13.75 18.13
CA VAL A 557 -10.33 -13.23 16.77
C VAL A 557 -11.77 -12.80 16.47
N ASN A 558 -12.76 -13.32 17.23
CA ASN A 558 -14.17 -12.96 17.04
C ASN A 558 -14.66 -11.84 17.98
N ASN A 559 -13.86 -11.44 18.96
CA ASN A 559 -14.19 -10.30 19.83
C ASN A 559 -13.41 -9.06 19.36
N GLY A 560 -14.08 -7.90 19.44
CA GLY A 560 -13.44 -6.61 19.17
C GLY A 560 -12.21 -6.41 20.06
N ILE A 561 -11.21 -5.72 19.54
CA ILE A 561 -9.92 -5.55 20.18
C ILE A 561 -10.04 -4.91 21.56
N ASP A 562 -9.73 -5.68 22.55
CA ASP A 562 -9.53 -5.33 23.97
C ASP A 562 -8.79 -6.52 24.59
N VAL A 563 -7.49 -6.38 24.70
CA VAL A 563 -6.59 -7.46 25.17
C VAL A 563 -7.03 -8.00 26.52
N PHE A 564 -7.46 -7.16 27.45
CA PHE A 564 -7.88 -7.57 28.79
C PHE A 564 -9.30 -8.16 28.83
N ALA A 565 -10.16 -7.84 27.89
CA ALA A 565 -11.45 -8.50 27.68
C ALA A 565 -11.33 -9.78 26.82
N GLY A 566 -10.16 -10.03 26.26
CA GLY A 566 -9.85 -11.23 25.47
C GLY A 566 -10.27 -11.12 24.01
N GLY A 567 -10.11 -9.93 23.40
CA GLY A 567 -10.38 -9.65 21.99
C GLY A 567 -9.17 -9.08 21.27
N ALA A 568 -9.01 -9.46 20.00
CA ALA A 568 -7.98 -8.99 19.06
C ALA A 568 -8.55 -8.57 17.70
N GLY A 569 -9.87 -8.73 17.49
CA GLY A 569 -10.55 -8.49 16.20
C GLY A 569 -10.72 -7.01 15.92
N ILE A 570 -10.46 -6.62 14.68
CA ILE A 570 -10.73 -5.28 14.15
C ILE A 570 -12.03 -5.35 13.34
N LEU A 571 -13.04 -4.60 13.80
CA LEU A 571 -14.31 -4.50 13.09
C LEU A 571 -14.31 -3.20 12.28
N ASP A 572 -14.65 -3.29 11.01
CA ASP A 572 -14.84 -2.13 10.17
C ASP A 572 -15.84 -2.43 9.05
N THR A 573 -16.83 -1.55 8.92
CA THR A 573 -17.87 -1.58 7.87
C THR A 573 -18.11 -0.19 7.31
N SER A 574 -17.03 0.58 7.18
CA SER A 574 -17.08 1.95 6.70
C SER A 574 -17.50 2.05 5.24
N GLN A 575 -18.06 3.20 4.86
CA GLN A 575 -18.63 3.44 3.54
C GLN A 575 -18.31 4.84 3.06
N SER A 576 -18.36 5.02 1.74
CA SER A 576 -18.34 6.36 1.14
C SER A 576 -19.24 6.43 -0.08
N ASN A 577 -19.82 7.61 -0.35
CA ASN A 577 -20.52 7.92 -1.58
C ASN A 577 -19.81 9.06 -2.29
N SER A 578 -19.59 8.91 -3.58
CA SER A 578 -18.88 9.91 -4.40
C SER A 578 -19.71 10.33 -5.57
N PHE A 579 -19.77 11.63 -5.81
CA PHE A 579 -20.37 12.22 -7.00
C PHE A 579 -19.34 13.10 -7.69
N GLU A 580 -19.18 12.91 -9.00
CA GLU A 580 -18.30 13.71 -9.85
C GLU A 580 -19.06 14.20 -11.08
N ALA A 581 -18.79 15.42 -11.49
CA ALA A 581 -19.33 16.01 -12.71
C ALA A 581 -18.23 16.81 -13.40
N ASP A 582 -18.10 16.65 -14.71
CA ASP A 582 -17.22 17.48 -15.53
C ASP A 582 -17.89 17.89 -16.83
N TYR A 583 -17.52 19.07 -17.32
CA TYR A 583 -18.03 19.61 -18.56
C TYR A 583 -16.92 20.22 -19.41
N ASN A 584 -16.79 19.71 -20.63
CA ASN A 584 -15.86 20.21 -21.64
C ASN A 584 -16.53 21.33 -22.46
N LEU A 585 -15.94 22.53 -22.45
CA LEU A 585 -16.44 23.73 -23.10
C LEU A 585 -16.01 23.86 -24.58
N GLN A 586 -15.47 22.80 -25.20
CA GLN A 586 -14.91 22.82 -26.55
C GLN A 586 -15.88 23.39 -27.63
N ASP A 587 -17.18 23.17 -27.46
CA ASP A 587 -18.20 23.66 -28.40
C ASP A 587 -18.67 25.12 -28.12
N LEU A 588 -18.24 25.70 -27.00
CA LEU A 588 -18.59 27.04 -26.55
C LEU A 588 -17.43 28.04 -26.66
N VAL A 589 -16.17 27.55 -26.61
CA VAL A 589 -14.97 28.39 -26.64
C VAL A 589 -14.01 27.87 -27.73
N GLU A 590 -13.85 28.63 -28.80
CA GLU A 590 -12.93 28.28 -29.87
C GLU A 590 -11.47 28.58 -29.51
N GLY A 591 -10.57 27.66 -29.86
CA GLY A 591 -9.13 27.86 -29.80
C GLY A 591 -8.52 27.73 -28.39
N VAL A 592 -9.31 27.32 -27.39
CA VAL A 592 -8.85 26.94 -26.05
C VAL A 592 -9.69 25.77 -25.59
N ASP A 593 -9.07 24.68 -25.17
CA ASP A 593 -9.77 23.56 -24.56
C ASP A 593 -9.96 23.85 -23.07
N ILE A 594 -11.20 23.93 -22.63
CA ILE A 594 -11.54 24.23 -21.23
C ILE A 594 -12.41 23.12 -20.66
N ILE A 595 -12.02 22.57 -19.51
CA ILE A 595 -12.83 21.67 -18.72
C ILE A 595 -13.07 22.31 -17.35
N VAL A 596 -14.31 22.21 -16.88
CA VAL A 596 -14.69 22.56 -15.51
C VAL A 596 -15.33 21.34 -14.85
N GLY A 597 -15.17 21.19 -13.55
CA GLY A 597 -15.81 20.08 -12.87
C GLY A 597 -15.97 20.30 -11.38
N ALA A 598 -16.75 19.40 -10.78
CA ALA A 598 -17.10 19.39 -9.37
C ALA A 598 -17.02 17.95 -8.83
N SER A 599 -16.67 17.83 -7.57
CA SER A 599 -16.71 16.56 -6.84
C SER A 599 -17.31 16.75 -5.45
N TYR A 600 -18.01 15.74 -4.98
CA TYR A 600 -18.55 15.64 -3.63
C TYR A 600 -18.36 14.22 -3.15
N ARG A 601 -17.89 14.05 -1.91
CA ARG A 601 -17.78 12.74 -1.26
C ARG A 601 -18.24 12.85 0.18
N ASP A 602 -18.99 11.88 0.65
CA ASP A 602 -19.29 11.67 2.05
C ASP A 602 -18.70 10.37 2.53
N TYR A 603 -18.25 10.38 3.77
CA TYR A 603 -17.70 9.22 4.48
C TYR A 603 -18.58 8.89 5.68
N ILE A 604 -18.72 7.59 5.94
CA ILE A 604 -19.45 7.06 7.08
C ILE A 604 -18.55 5.97 7.71
N LEU A 605 -17.83 6.32 8.78
CA LEU A 605 -16.95 5.39 9.47
C LEU A 605 -17.70 4.60 10.53
N ARG A 606 -17.49 3.26 10.53
CA ARG A 606 -18.16 2.31 11.43
C ARG A 606 -17.23 1.20 11.84
N SER A 607 -16.72 1.29 13.07
CA SER A 607 -15.85 0.29 13.66
C SER A 607 -16.37 -0.29 14.99
N ASN A 608 -17.49 0.22 15.49
CA ASN A 608 -18.01 -0.10 16.84
C ASN A 608 -16.96 0.15 17.93
N GLY A 609 -16.15 1.19 17.79
CA GLY A 609 -15.10 1.55 18.73
C GLY A 609 -13.87 0.64 18.73
N THR A 610 -13.71 -0.24 17.74
CA THR A 610 -12.53 -1.13 17.66
C THR A 610 -11.36 -0.53 16.87
N LEU A 611 -11.63 0.47 16.05
CA LEU A 611 -10.63 1.20 15.27
C LEU A 611 -10.78 2.71 15.46
N PHE A 612 -12.00 3.22 15.33
CA PHE A 612 -12.33 4.63 15.44
C PHE A 612 -13.05 4.94 16.76
N THR A 613 -13.18 6.21 17.10
CA THR A 613 -13.89 6.70 18.26
C THR A 613 -15.42 6.78 18.06
N ASP A 614 -15.95 5.89 17.24
CA ASP A 614 -17.38 5.74 16.93
C ASP A 614 -18.15 4.94 18.00
N TYR A 615 -17.83 5.18 19.28
CA TYR A 615 -18.36 4.43 20.43
C TYR A 615 -19.89 4.45 20.54
N ASP A 616 -20.50 5.58 20.22
CA ASP A 616 -21.96 5.78 20.37
C ASP A 616 -22.69 5.85 19.02
N ALA A 617 -22.04 6.28 17.96
CA ALA A 617 -22.61 6.46 16.63
C ALA A 617 -21.51 6.51 15.56
N PRO A 618 -21.83 6.16 14.29
CA PRO A 618 -20.91 6.34 13.18
C PRO A 618 -20.37 7.76 13.08
N ILE A 619 -19.15 7.90 12.57
CA ILE A 619 -18.54 9.21 12.29
C ILE A 619 -18.82 9.56 10.84
N GLU A 620 -19.41 10.73 10.61
CA GLU A 620 -19.76 11.21 9.27
C GLU A 620 -19.00 12.50 8.98
N TYR A 621 -18.43 12.64 7.79
CA TYR A 621 -17.81 13.88 7.30
C TYR A 621 -17.84 13.94 5.78
N THR A 622 -17.61 15.16 5.24
CA THR A 622 -17.77 15.43 3.80
C THR A 622 -16.59 16.20 3.21
N ASP A 623 -16.29 15.89 1.94
CA ASP A 623 -15.33 16.60 1.11
C ASP A 623 -16.00 17.10 -0.16
N MET A 624 -15.68 18.34 -0.60
CA MET A 624 -16.13 18.89 -1.86
C MET A 624 -15.00 19.59 -2.62
N GLY A 625 -15.07 19.57 -3.95
CA GLY A 625 -14.07 20.21 -4.79
C GLY A 625 -14.69 20.81 -6.06
N LEU A 626 -14.11 21.93 -6.51
CA LEU A 626 -14.44 22.59 -7.78
C LEU A 626 -13.14 22.84 -8.54
N TYR A 627 -13.10 22.52 -9.82
CA TYR A 627 -11.90 22.76 -10.62
C TYR A 627 -12.20 23.32 -11.99
N ALA A 628 -11.21 23.99 -12.56
CA ALA A 628 -11.19 24.41 -13.95
C ALA A 628 -9.78 24.18 -14.52
N GLN A 629 -9.70 23.73 -15.77
CA GLN A 629 -8.48 23.60 -16.54
C GLN A 629 -8.67 24.25 -17.89
N ALA A 630 -7.63 24.95 -18.38
CA ALA A 630 -7.54 25.48 -19.73
C ALA A 630 -6.24 25.00 -20.39
N GLN A 631 -6.33 24.64 -21.67
CA GLN A 631 -5.20 24.17 -22.46
C GLN A 631 -5.21 24.87 -23.82
N LYS A 632 -4.03 25.32 -24.27
CA LYS A 632 -3.90 26.03 -25.55
C LYS A 632 -2.57 25.76 -26.22
N SER A 633 -2.61 25.43 -27.52
CA SER A 633 -1.43 25.42 -28.38
C SER A 633 -1.22 26.80 -28.99
N VAL A 634 0.00 27.33 -28.89
CA VAL A 634 0.40 28.63 -29.40
C VAL A 634 1.62 28.52 -30.30
N LEU A 635 2.00 29.61 -30.96
CA LEU A 635 3.17 29.64 -31.87
C LEU A 635 3.13 28.52 -32.94
N GLY A 636 1.93 28.29 -33.53
CA GLY A 636 1.77 27.29 -34.59
C GLY A 636 1.93 25.84 -34.09
N GLY A 637 1.67 25.55 -32.79
CA GLY A 637 1.81 24.24 -32.19
C GLY A 637 3.19 23.98 -31.55
N ALA A 638 4.12 24.92 -31.67
CA ALA A 638 5.45 24.76 -31.05
C ALA A 638 5.42 24.78 -29.52
N VAL A 639 4.42 25.46 -28.94
CA VAL A 639 4.25 25.52 -27.46
C VAL A 639 2.82 25.18 -27.10
N LYS A 640 2.66 24.21 -26.15
CA LYS A 640 1.37 23.86 -25.54
C LYS A 640 1.40 24.34 -24.09
N LEU A 641 0.44 25.17 -23.70
CA LEU A 641 0.29 25.68 -22.35
C LEU A 641 -0.92 25.04 -21.69
N THR A 642 -0.77 24.67 -20.42
CA THR A 642 -1.85 24.15 -19.60
C THR A 642 -1.87 24.87 -18.27
N GLY A 643 -3.04 25.29 -17.83
CA GLY A 643 -3.26 25.86 -16.50
C GLY A 643 -4.49 25.24 -15.86
N SER A 644 -4.39 24.85 -14.61
CA SER A 644 -5.54 24.38 -13.83
C SER A 644 -5.54 24.97 -12.43
N MET A 645 -6.72 25.07 -11.86
CA MET A 645 -6.95 25.55 -10.51
C MET A 645 -8.11 24.74 -9.90
N ARG A 646 -7.93 24.31 -8.67
CA ARG A 646 -8.95 23.62 -7.91
C ARG A 646 -9.12 24.24 -6.54
N TYR A 647 -10.33 24.30 -6.05
CA TYR A 647 -10.68 24.63 -4.68
C TYR A 647 -11.33 23.40 -4.04
N ASP A 648 -10.80 22.98 -2.90
CA ASP A 648 -11.31 21.87 -2.11
C ASP A 648 -11.67 22.36 -0.70
N LYS A 649 -12.72 21.80 -0.13
CA LYS A 649 -13.19 22.05 1.22
C LYS A 649 -13.62 20.73 1.86
N SER A 650 -12.91 20.35 2.93
CA SER A 650 -13.36 19.32 3.87
C SER A 650 -14.15 19.97 5.01
N GLU A 651 -14.99 19.18 5.67
CA GLU A 651 -15.86 19.68 6.74
C GLU A 651 -15.07 20.31 7.89
N PHE A 652 -13.99 19.68 8.32
CA PHE A 652 -13.22 20.08 9.50
C PHE A 652 -11.99 20.94 9.19
N PHE A 653 -11.60 21.03 7.92
CA PHE A 653 -10.40 21.79 7.54
C PHE A 653 -10.76 23.03 6.72
N GLU A 654 -9.88 24.03 6.73
CA GLU A 654 -10.04 25.22 5.89
C GLU A 654 -9.95 24.87 4.39
N GLY A 655 -10.59 25.68 3.54
CA GLY A 655 -10.57 25.44 2.10
C GLY A 655 -9.18 25.69 1.52
N THR A 656 -8.75 24.78 0.63
CA THR A 656 -7.44 24.82 -0.01
C THR A 656 -7.58 25.10 -1.52
N VAL A 657 -6.72 25.98 -2.05
CA VAL A 657 -6.62 26.25 -3.49
C VAL A 657 -5.33 25.64 -4.04
N THR A 658 -5.44 24.78 -5.03
CA THR A 658 -4.31 24.12 -5.68
C THR A 658 -4.18 24.53 -7.15
N PRO A 659 -3.27 25.47 -7.48
CA PRO A 659 -2.92 25.81 -8.85
C PRO A 659 -1.92 24.84 -9.46
N ARG A 660 -1.99 24.68 -10.80
CA ARG A 660 -1.01 24.00 -11.64
C ARG A 660 -0.81 24.79 -12.93
N ILE A 661 0.44 24.91 -13.36
CA ILE A 661 0.81 25.50 -14.65
C ILE A 661 1.82 24.57 -15.30
N GLY A 662 1.62 24.28 -16.59
CA GLY A 662 2.54 23.46 -17.38
C GLY A 662 2.76 24.04 -18.76
N ALA A 663 3.94 23.81 -19.29
CA ALA A 663 4.28 24.13 -20.67
C ALA A 663 5.04 22.97 -21.31
N LEU A 664 4.66 22.63 -22.53
CA LEU A 664 5.41 21.73 -23.40
C LEU A 664 5.92 22.53 -24.57
N VAL A 665 7.22 22.44 -24.84
CA VAL A 665 7.91 23.12 -25.94
C VAL A 665 8.44 22.07 -26.90
N ASN A 666 7.87 22.00 -28.08
CA ASN A 666 8.35 21.13 -29.17
C ASN A 666 9.61 21.75 -29.81
N LEU A 667 10.76 21.11 -29.62
CA LEU A 667 12.03 21.50 -30.24
C LEU A 667 12.10 20.99 -31.70
N SER A 668 11.46 19.86 -31.95
CA SER A 668 11.25 19.25 -33.25
C SER A 668 10.05 18.32 -33.21
N GLU A 669 9.69 17.66 -34.30
CA GLU A 669 8.63 16.65 -34.34
C GLU A 669 8.87 15.48 -33.35
N ASN A 670 10.14 15.22 -33.02
CA ASN A 670 10.57 14.08 -32.22
C ASN A 670 11.24 14.46 -30.89
N GLN A 671 11.22 15.73 -30.49
CA GLN A 671 11.88 16.21 -29.27
C GLN A 671 11.07 17.31 -28.62
N ASN A 672 10.88 17.19 -27.32
CA ASN A 672 10.24 18.24 -26.54
C ASN A 672 10.87 18.41 -25.14
N ILE A 673 10.65 19.60 -24.59
CA ILE A 673 10.91 19.93 -23.19
C ILE A 673 9.56 20.22 -22.56
N ARG A 674 9.35 19.73 -21.35
CA ARG A 674 8.19 20.02 -20.53
C ARG A 674 8.63 20.62 -19.21
N VAL A 675 7.88 21.60 -18.74
CA VAL A 675 8.08 22.26 -17.45
C VAL A 675 6.74 22.36 -16.78
N SER A 676 6.65 21.98 -15.53
CA SER A 676 5.44 22.21 -14.75
C SER A 676 5.74 22.64 -13.32
N TYR A 677 4.88 23.50 -12.80
CA TYR A 677 4.77 23.81 -11.38
C TYR A 677 3.37 23.43 -10.94
N GLN A 678 3.29 22.69 -9.85
CA GLN A 678 2.03 22.21 -9.33
C GLN A 678 2.04 22.19 -7.82
N THR A 679 0.88 22.46 -7.25
CA THR A 679 0.67 22.32 -5.82
C THR A 679 -0.28 21.16 -5.58
N GLY A 680 -0.22 20.60 -4.41
CA GLY A 680 -1.10 19.55 -3.94
C GLY A 680 -1.29 19.65 -2.45
N PHE A 681 -2.26 18.92 -1.94
CA PHE A 681 -2.47 18.77 -0.52
C PHE A 681 -3.00 17.37 -0.22
N GLN A 682 -2.74 16.92 0.99
CA GLN A 682 -3.25 15.67 1.52
C GLN A 682 -4.07 15.97 2.76
N ASN A 683 -5.33 15.57 2.76
CA ASN A 683 -6.12 15.53 3.98
C ASN A 683 -5.59 14.40 4.88
N PRO A 684 -5.60 14.55 6.20
CA PRO A 684 -5.38 13.43 7.10
C PRO A 684 -6.31 12.28 6.75
N ALA A 685 -5.81 11.05 6.73
CA ALA A 685 -6.64 9.87 6.49
C ALA A 685 -7.66 9.68 7.62
N ALA A 686 -8.66 8.82 7.41
CA ALA A 686 -9.66 8.53 8.43
C ALA A 686 -9.01 8.08 9.76
N GLN A 687 -7.89 7.36 9.68
CA GLN A 687 -7.13 6.94 10.86
C GLN A 687 -6.44 8.12 11.54
N ASP A 688 -5.72 8.97 10.80
CA ASP A 688 -5.06 10.16 11.35
C ASP A 688 -6.06 11.10 12.07
N GLN A 689 -7.30 11.08 11.62
CA GLN A 689 -8.38 11.89 12.17
C GLN A 689 -9.04 11.26 13.39
N TYR A 690 -9.36 9.96 13.35
CA TYR A 690 -10.35 9.34 14.25
C TYR A 690 -9.91 8.05 14.91
N ILE A 691 -8.68 7.55 14.72
CA ILE A 691 -8.23 6.34 15.39
C ILE A 691 -8.28 6.48 16.91
N GLY A 692 -8.73 5.41 17.57
CA GLY A 692 -8.70 5.27 19.02
C GLY A 692 -8.45 3.81 19.36
N LEU A 693 -7.18 3.37 19.34
CA LEU A 693 -6.81 1.96 19.38
C LEU A 693 -5.65 1.71 20.36
N ASP A 694 -5.86 0.88 21.38
CA ASP A 694 -4.79 0.38 22.27
C ASP A 694 -4.17 -0.89 21.66
N ILE A 695 -2.97 -0.76 21.10
CA ILE A 695 -2.20 -1.88 20.54
C ILE A 695 -1.27 -2.55 21.57
N GLY A 696 -1.44 -2.23 22.85
CA GLY A 696 -0.66 -2.76 23.98
C GLY A 696 0.62 -1.96 24.24
N GLN A 697 1.48 -1.77 23.28
CA GLN A 697 2.73 -0.98 23.39
C GLN A 697 2.43 0.53 23.43
N ALA A 698 1.46 0.98 22.64
CA ALA A 698 0.99 2.36 22.60
C ALA A 698 -0.51 2.43 22.36
N VAL A 699 -1.11 3.59 22.64
CA VAL A 699 -2.46 3.94 22.24
C VAL A 699 -2.36 4.87 21.02
N LEU A 700 -2.89 4.44 19.89
CA LEU A 700 -2.97 5.26 18.68
C LEU A 700 -4.15 6.23 18.84
N MET A 701 -3.92 7.51 18.59
CA MET A 701 -4.93 8.54 18.75
C MET A 701 -4.92 9.54 17.63
N GLY A 702 -5.93 9.49 16.77
CA GLY A 702 -6.21 10.53 15.79
C GLY A 702 -6.62 11.84 16.45
N SER A 703 -6.35 12.95 15.82
CA SER A 703 -6.51 14.24 16.45
C SER A 703 -7.27 15.30 15.65
N SER A 704 -8.28 14.89 14.85
CA SER A 704 -9.19 15.89 14.30
C SER A 704 -9.86 16.69 15.43
N PRO A 705 -10.27 17.95 15.17
CA PRO A 705 -10.78 18.82 16.23
C PRO A 705 -11.91 18.21 17.06
N ASP A 706 -12.82 17.45 16.44
CA ASP A 706 -13.93 16.78 17.11
C ASP A 706 -13.51 15.45 17.74
N ASN A 707 -12.46 14.79 17.24
CA ASN A 707 -12.00 13.52 17.78
C ASN A 707 -11.40 13.68 19.19
N VAL A 708 -10.72 14.78 19.46
CA VAL A 708 -10.17 15.08 20.78
C VAL A 708 -11.28 15.14 21.84
N ASP A 709 -12.49 15.57 21.48
CA ASP A 709 -13.65 15.57 22.36
C ASP A 709 -14.36 14.21 22.43
N ARG A 710 -14.30 13.41 21.34
CA ARG A 710 -14.88 12.05 21.26
C ARG A 710 -14.08 11.03 22.04
N PHE A 711 -12.72 11.12 21.96
CA PHE A 711 -11.84 10.13 22.54
C PHE A 711 -12.04 10.01 24.04
N ASN A 712 -12.44 8.82 24.47
CA ASN A 712 -12.70 8.48 25.87
C ASN A 712 -12.49 6.98 26.11
N MET A 713 -11.26 6.59 26.46
CA MET A 713 -10.86 5.20 26.54
C MET A 713 -10.55 4.79 27.97
N ARG A 714 -10.98 3.58 28.35
CA ARG A 714 -10.64 2.97 29.64
C ARG A 714 -9.31 2.25 29.53
N LEU A 715 -8.27 2.77 30.16
CA LEU A 715 -6.92 2.22 30.14
C LEU A 715 -6.51 1.67 31.50
N ARG A 716 -5.72 0.60 31.50
CA ARG A 716 -5.24 -0.05 32.71
C ARG A 716 -3.79 0.37 32.99
N GLY A 717 -3.54 0.80 34.25
CA GLY A 717 -2.21 1.12 34.74
C GLY A 717 -1.48 -0.09 35.34
N ALA A 718 -0.19 0.06 35.62
CA ALA A 718 0.62 -0.96 36.27
C ALA A 718 0.17 -1.27 37.70
N SER A 719 -0.51 -0.32 38.38
CA SER A 719 -1.18 -0.55 39.66
C SER A 719 -2.33 -1.56 39.58
N GLY A 720 -2.74 -1.96 38.38
CA GLY A 720 -3.89 -2.82 38.14
C GLY A 720 -5.23 -2.09 38.10
N ASN A 721 -5.27 -0.80 38.42
CA ASN A 721 -6.46 0.04 38.33
C ASN A 721 -6.74 0.47 36.89
N SER A 722 -8.00 0.70 36.56
CA SER A 722 -8.42 1.24 35.24
C SER A 722 -8.87 2.68 35.41
N PHE A 723 -8.46 3.51 34.46
CA PHE A 723 -8.71 4.94 34.41
C PHE A 723 -9.39 5.30 33.09
N MET A 724 -10.29 6.28 33.12
CA MET A 724 -10.84 6.88 31.88
C MET A 724 -9.90 8.00 31.45
N VAL A 725 -9.38 7.90 30.24
CA VAL A 725 -8.50 8.90 29.65
C VAL A 725 -9.23 9.57 28.49
N THR A 726 -9.30 10.89 28.52
CA THR A 726 -9.94 11.70 27.47
C THR A 726 -8.89 12.23 26.48
N GLY A 727 -9.30 12.54 25.25
CA GLY A 727 -8.39 13.11 24.27
C GLY A 727 -7.82 14.46 24.70
N ASN A 728 -8.60 15.30 25.38
CA ASN A 728 -8.13 16.57 25.97
C ASN A 728 -7.03 16.34 27.02
N GLN A 729 -7.09 15.23 27.76
CA GLN A 729 -6.03 14.86 28.70
C GLN A 729 -4.75 14.52 27.96
N VAL A 730 -4.83 13.73 26.88
CA VAL A 730 -3.67 13.37 26.05
C VAL A 730 -3.08 14.63 25.44
N LYS A 731 -3.90 15.43 24.77
CA LYS A 731 -3.47 16.64 24.05
C LYS A 731 -2.73 17.65 24.93
N ASN A 732 -3.22 17.89 26.17
CA ASN A 732 -2.79 19.02 26.99
C ASN A 732 -1.98 18.64 28.24
N ASN A 733 -1.93 17.34 28.61
CA ASN A 733 -1.40 16.91 29.89
C ASN A 733 -0.36 15.78 29.80
N SER A 734 0.27 15.60 28.66
CA SER A 734 1.30 14.58 28.43
C SER A 734 2.71 15.08 28.68
N TYR A 735 3.64 14.17 28.87
CA TYR A 735 5.08 14.40 28.91
C TYR A 735 5.72 13.99 27.57
N THR A 736 6.82 14.63 27.19
CA THR A 736 7.60 14.16 26.04
C THR A 736 8.25 12.81 26.36
N LEU A 737 8.21 11.87 25.42
CA LEU A 737 8.75 10.52 25.59
C LEU A 737 10.24 10.58 25.96
N ALA A 738 11.04 11.35 25.23
CA ALA A 738 12.48 11.49 25.44
C ALA A 738 12.81 11.98 26.85
N SER A 739 12.05 12.93 27.41
CA SER A 739 12.31 13.48 28.75
C SER A 739 12.03 12.45 29.86
N VAL A 740 11.03 11.61 29.68
CA VAL A 740 10.71 10.54 30.64
C VAL A 740 11.78 9.44 30.57
N GLN A 741 12.23 9.06 29.39
CA GLN A 741 13.32 8.11 29.21
C GLN A 741 14.64 8.62 29.81
N ALA A 742 14.91 9.92 29.70
CA ALA A 742 16.05 10.58 30.34
C ALA A 742 15.90 10.72 31.89
N GLY A 743 14.77 10.34 32.48
CA GLY A 743 14.50 10.43 33.91
C GLY A 743 14.22 11.86 34.42
N ALA A 744 13.96 12.81 33.51
CA ALA A 744 13.66 14.20 33.80
C ALA A 744 12.37 14.68 33.07
N PRO A 745 11.17 14.20 33.49
CA PRO A 745 9.94 14.42 32.79
C PRO A 745 9.63 15.89 32.54
N VAL A 746 9.38 16.27 31.30
CA VAL A 746 9.01 17.62 30.83
C VAL A 746 7.65 17.54 30.15
N ALA A 747 6.74 18.46 30.49
CA ALA A 747 5.44 18.55 29.86
C ALA A 747 5.58 18.86 28.36
N ALA A 748 4.86 18.12 27.52
CA ALA A 748 4.87 18.30 26.07
C ALA A 748 4.15 19.58 25.62
N GLY A 749 3.24 20.13 26.47
CA GLY A 749 2.41 21.28 26.10
C GLY A 749 1.16 20.87 25.31
N ASP A 750 0.63 21.81 24.53
CA ASP A 750 -0.48 21.54 23.60
C ASP A 750 0.09 20.87 22.33
N LEU A 751 -0.37 19.64 22.03
CA LEU A 751 0.10 18.87 20.88
C LEU A 751 -0.51 19.35 19.55
N GLY A 752 -1.49 20.26 19.59
CA GLY A 752 -2.19 20.70 18.38
C GLY A 752 -3.25 19.71 17.91
N ASN A 753 -3.71 19.89 16.70
CA ASN A 753 -4.64 19.00 16.00
C ASN A 753 -4.06 18.71 14.62
N VAL A 754 -4.34 17.53 14.07
CA VAL A 754 -3.93 17.19 12.71
C VAL A 754 -4.70 18.03 11.68
N GLY A 755 -4.01 18.46 10.65
CA GLY A 755 -4.56 19.24 9.54
C GLY A 755 -3.95 18.82 8.19
N PRO A 756 -4.41 19.40 7.08
CA PRO A 756 -3.90 19.06 5.76
C PRO A 756 -2.41 19.37 5.60
N GLN A 757 -1.69 18.45 5.00
CA GLN A 757 -0.31 18.57 4.56
C GLN A 757 -0.26 19.20 3.18
N ASN A 758 0.67 20.11 2.92
CA ASN A 758 0.79 20.82 1.65
C ASN A 758 2.03 20.37 0.87
N VAL A 759 1.92 20.45 -0.45
CA VAL A 759 2.96 20.03 -1.39
C VAL A 759 3.12 21.08 -2.49
N LYS A 760 4.38 21.42 -2.81
CA LYS A 760 4.76 22.29 -3.93
C LYS A 760 5.81 21.56 -4.75
N SER A 761 5.55 21.28 -6.01
CA SER A 761 6.44 20.52 -6.87
C SER A 761 6.77 21.27 -8.15
N PHE A 762 8.05 21.26 -8.52
CA PHE A 762 8.57 21.70 -9.80
C PHE A 762 9.11 20.51 -10.56
N ASP A 763 8.70 20.36 -11.83
CA ASP A 763 9.12 19.28 -12.70
C ASP A 763 9.72 19.83 -14.00
N LEU A 764 10.83 19.23 -14.46
CA LEU A 764 11.48 19.49 -15.74
C LEU A 764 11.69 18.16 -16.45
N GLY A 765 11.17 18.03 -17.67
CA GLY A 765 11.32 16.82 -18.48
C GLY A 765 11.86 17.09 -19.87
N TYR A 766 12.53 16.09 -20.43
CA TYR A 766 13.00 16.07 -21.81
C TYR A 766 12.68 14.72 -22.44
N ARG A 767 12.04 14.75 -23.61
CA ARG A 767 11.69 13.55 -24.40
C ARG A 767 12.32 13.57 -25.77
N VAL A 768 12.76 12.39 -26.18
CA VAL A 768 13.19 12.11 -27.57
C VAL A 768 12.48 10.86 -28.05
N ASN A 769 11.82 10.95 -29.19
CA ASN A 769 11.18 9.83 -29.85
C ASN A 769 11.86 9.58 -31.21
N GLY A 770 12.92 8.78 -31.21
CA GLY A 770 13.63 8.38 -32.41
C GLY A 770 13.05 7.09 -33.00
N LYS A 771 13.40 6.79 -34.25
CA LYS A 771 12.90 5.60 -34.99
C LYS A 771 13.25 4.25 -34.31
N LYS A 772 14.30 4.18 -33.50
CA LYS A 772 14.77 2.95 -32.83
C LYS A 772 15.02 3.15 -31.35
N THR A 773 15.00 4.37 -30.88
CA THR A 773 15.36 4.68 -29.51
C THR A 773 14.45 5.77 -28.98
N ALA A 774 13.74 5.50 -27.91
CA ALA A 774 13.03 6.46 -27.10
C ALA A 774 13.82 6.77 -25.83
N LEU A 775 13.78 8.02 -25.39
CA LEU A 775 14.39 8.48 -24.14
C LEU A 775 13.46 9.48 -23.48
N ASP A 776 13.21 9.30 -22.19
CA ASP A 776 12.48 10.24 -21.37
C ASP A 776 13.22 10.46 -20.05
N ILE A 777 13.64 11.69 -19.80
CA ILE A 777 14.31 12.11 -18.57
C ILE A 777 13.42 13.11 -17.86
N ASN A 778 13.28 12.96 -16.55
CA ASN A 778 12.53 13.87 -15.70
C ASN A 778 13.31 14.18 -14.43
N ALA A 779 13.36 15.45 -14.06
CA ALA A 779 13.88 15.92 -12.78
C ALA A 779 12.76 16.60 -12.01
N TYR A 780 12.72 16.43 -10.69
CA TYR A 780 11.74 17.05 -9.83
C TYR A 780 12.38 17.63 -8.57
N TYR A 781 11.73 18.67 -8.02
CA TYR A 781 11.99 19.20 -6.69
C TYR A 781 10.66 19.48 -6.02
N THR A 782 10.45 18.91 -4.83
CA THR A 782 9.19 18.99 -4.09
C THR A 782 9.44 19.42 -2.66
N THR A 783 8.70 20.41 -2.20
CA THR A 783 8.68 20.88 -0.80
C THR A 783 7.38 20.44 -0.16
N TRP A 784 7.49 19.88 1.04
CA TRP A 784 6.40 19.44 1.89
C TRP A 784 6.39 20.34 3.12
N ASP A 785 5.26 20.97 3.40
CA ASP A 785 5.04 21.76 4.60
C ASP A 785 3.82 21.22 5.37
N ASN A 786 3.78 21.49 6.67
CA ASN A 786 2.74 20.99 7.57
C ASN A 786 2.60 19.45 7.49
N PHE A 787 3.72 18.73 7.52
CA PHE A 787 3.78 17.29 7.29
C PHE A 787 3.00 16.53 8.38
N ILE A 788 2.13 15.60 7.99
CA ILE A 788 1.38 14.75 8.92
C ILE A 788 2.32 13.71 9.53
N SER A 789 2.32 13.64 10.85
CA SER A 789 3.20 12.77 11.62
C SER A 789 2.54 12.35 12.92
N ALA A 790 3.09 11.33 13.57
CA ALA A 790 2.72 10.95 14.93
C ALA A 790 3.75 11.48 15.92
N VAL A 791 3.27 12.02 17.04
CA VAL A 791 4.09 12.45 18.17
C VAL A 791 3.91 11.46 19.32
N ASN A 792 5.01 10.80 19.72
CA ASN A 792 4.98 9.88 20.84
C ASN A 792 5.11 10.62 22.17
N VAL A 793 4.10 10.48 23.02
CA VAL A 793 4.04 11.13 24.33
C VAL A 793 3.66 10.13 25.43
N ILE A 794 4.02 10.46 26.66
CA ILE A 794 3.62 9.68 27.84
C ILE A 794 2.52 10.41 28.59
N THR A 795 1.33 9.83 28.62
CA THR A 795 0.18 10.40 29.32
C THR A 795 -0.01 9.71 30.67
N PRO A 796 0.05 10.44 31.78
CA PRO A 796 -0.30 9.92 33.09
C PRO A 796 -1.80 9.60 33.11
N LEU A 797 -2.19 8.42 33.61
CA LEU A 797 -3.58 7.98 33.65
C LEU A 797 -4.45 8.78 34.63
N TYR A 798 -3.81 9.51 35.55
CA TYR A 798 -4.42 10.48 36.43
C TYR A 798 -3.44 11.62 36.76
N GLY A 799 -3.97 12.78 37.14
CA GLY A 799 -3.19 13.98 37.34
C GLY A 799 -2.90 14.71 36.00
N SER A 800 -1.84 15.50 35.99
CA SER A 800 -1.42 16.25 34.79
C SER A 800 0.09 16.38 34.77
N ALA A 801 0.69 16.52 33.59
CA ALA A 801 2.12 16.76 33.38
C ALA A 801 2.61 18.07 34.08
N SER A 802 1.69 18.96 34.40
CA SER A 802 1.99 20.23 35.11
C SER A 802 1.93 20.12 36.64
N ASN A 803 1.63 18.93 37.21
CA ASN A 803 1.47 18.79 38.65
C ASN A 803 2.09 17.51 39.23
N MET A 804 2.25 17.48 40.57
CA MET A 804 2.87 16.36 41.29
C MET A 804 2.09 15.05 41.15
N MET A 805 0.77 15.08 40.88
CA MET A 805 -0.02 13.86 40.71
C MET A 805 0.32 13.13 39.40
N GLY A 806 0.65 13.87 38.34
CA GLY A 806 1.14 13.25 37.12
C GLY A 806 2.50 12.56 37.32
N LEU A 807 3.42 13.20 38.01
CA LEU A 807 4.70 12.57 38.40
C LEU A 807 4.51 11.36 39.30
N PHE A 808 3.55 11.43 40.19
CA PHE A 808 3.20 10.28 41.06
C PHE A 808 2.64 9.12 40.20
N ALA A 809 1.77 9.40 39.23
CA ALA A 809 1.28 8.38 38.32
C ALA A 809 2.44 7.70 37.53
N LEU A 810 3.39 8.48 37.04
CA LEU A 810 4.60 7.93 36.38
C LEU A 810 5.38 7.01 37.34
N SER A 811 5.55 7.42 38.59
CA SER A 811 6.30 6.64 39.58
C SER A 811 5.62 5.32 39.95
N GLN A 812 4.30 5.23 39.80
CA GLN A 812 3.51 4.02 39.98
C GLN A 812 3.41 3.15 38.72
N GLY A 813 3.91 3.60 37.58
CA GLY A 813 3.72 2.95 36.29
C GLY A 813 2.29 3.13 35.71
N ASP A 814 1.50 4.04 36.31
CA ASP A 814 0.13 4.34 35.86
C ASP A 814 0.17 5.41 34.75
N PHE A 815 0.74 5.04 33.62
CA PHE A 815 0.81 5.86 32.40
C PHE A 815 0.68 4.99 31.15
N LYS A 816 0.45 5.61 30.01
CA LYS A 816 0.49 4.98 28.71
C LYS A 816 1.30 5.83 27.74
N VAL A 817 1.96 5.15 26.81
CA VAL A 817 2.52 5.79 25.61
C VAL A 817 1.35 6.03 24.66
N PHE A 818 1.25 7.24 24.16
CA PHE A 818 0.33 7.61 23.08
C PHE A 818 1.13 7.97 21.83
N SER A 819 0.73 7.41 20.70
CA SER A 819 1.10 7.89 19.38
C SER A 819 -0.03 8.81 18.92
N TYR A 820 0.20 10.11 19.03
CA TYR A 820 -0.78 11.18 18.78
C TYR A 820 -0.53 11.81 17.41
N ASP A 821 -1.50 11.73 16.51
CA ASP A 821 -1.35 12.30 15.18
C ASP A 821 -1.37 13.82 15.22
N ALA A 822 -0.41 14.46 14.59
CA ALA A 822 -0.24 15.91 14.55
C ALA A 822 0.49 16.33 13.26
N ASN A 823 0.64 17.64 13.06
CA ASN A 823 1.52 18.15 12.01
C ASN A 823 2.83 18.64 12.61
N THR A 824 3.91 18.48 11.85
CA THR A 824 5.20 19.07 12.23
C THR A 824 5.43 20.39 11.50
N ASP A 825 6.13 21.31 12.13
CA ASP A 825 6.61 22.55 11.51
C ASP A 825 7.86 22.35 10.65
N GLU A 826 8.44 21.14 10.65
CA GLU A 826 9.59 20.81 9.84
C GLU A 826 9.24 20.81 8.34
N ILE A 827 10.08 21.46 7.55
CA ILE A 827 9.95 21.47 6.09
C ILE A 827 10.81 20.37 5.51
N VAL A 828 10.16 19.50 4.74
CA VAL A 828 10.81 18.36 4.09
C VAL A 828 10.96 18.65 2.61
N ASN A 829 12.16 18.51 2.06
CA ASN A 829 12.44 18.64 0.64
C ASN A 829 12.79 17.30 0.04
N THR A 830 12.15 16.95 -1.08
CA THR A 830 12.50 15.77 -1.85
C THR A 830 12.85 16.18 -3.27
N TYR A 831 13.90 15.60 -3.81
CA TYR A 831 14.29 15.83 -5.20
C TYR A 831 14.86 14.59 -5.84
N GLY A 832 14.81 14.55 -7.15
CA GLY A 832 15.34 13.40 -7.87
C GLY A 832 15.35 13.58 -9.37
N VAL A 833 15.96 12.59 -10.01
CA VAL A 833 16.01 12.45 -11.45
C VAL A 833 15.59 11.03 -11.80
N SER A 834 14.72 10.88 -12.78
CA SER A 834 14.40 9.58 -13.35
C SER A 834 14.59 9.62 -14.88
N ALA A 835 15.19 8.57 -15.42
CA ALA A 835 15.40 8.37 -16.84
C ALA A 835 14.87 7.01 -17.27
N GLY A 836 14.17 6.97 -18.38
CA GLY A 836 13.71 5.75 -19.03
C GLY A 836 14.20 5.74 -20.47
N PHE A 837 14.67 4.61 -20.93
CA PHE A 837 15.03 4.42 -22.33
C PHE A 837 14.53 3.09 -22.87
N GLU A 838 14.27 3.07 -24.15
CA GLU A 838 13.98 1.87 -24.90
C GLU A 838 14.72 1.92 -26.23
N THR A 839 15.33 0.82 -26.63
CA THR A 839 16.06 0.75 -27.90
C THR A 839 16.04 -0.64 -28.49
N SER A 840 15.89 -0.74 -29.82
CA SER A 840 15.99 -2.01 -30.54
C SER A 840 17.45 -2.25 -30.99
N ILE A 841 18.02 -3.37 -30.53
CA ILE A 841 19.37 -3.81 -30.84
C ILE A 841 19.30 -4.87 -31.92
N LEU A 842 20.08 -4.68 -32.99
CA LEU A 842 20.17 -5.60 -34.13
C LEU A 842 18.81 -5.91 -34.82
N ASN A 843 17.79 -5.06 -34.60
CA ASN A 843 16.40 -5.25 -35.04
C ASN A 843 15.74 -6.56 -34.53
N THR A 844 16.33 -7.22 -33.56
CA THR A 844 15.87 -8.51 -33.04
C THR A 844 15.64 -8.46 -31.53
N PHE A 845 16.48 -7.71 -30.82
CA PHE A 845 16.40 -7.59 -29.36
C PHE A 845 15.95 -6.20 -28.98
N ASP A 846 15.09 -6.13 -27.98
CA ASP A 846 14.65 -4.88 -27.39
C ASP A 846 15.27 -4.76 -25.99
N LEU A 847 15.98 -3.66 -25.77
CA LEU A 847 16.57 -3.31 -24.48
C LEU A 847 15.86 -2.08 -23.95
N SER A 848 15.24 -2.22 -22.82
CA SER A 848 14.65 -1.13 -22.05
C SER A 848 15.28 -1.01 -20.68
N GLY A 849 15.22 0.18 -20.10
CA GLY A 849 15.72 0.37 -18.76
C GLY A 849 15.25 1.67 -18.13
N THR A 850 15.19 1.65 -16.81
CA THR A 850 14.88 2.82 -16.00
C THR A 850 15.94 3.02 -14.93
N TYR A 851 16.25 4.28 -14.68
CA TYR A 851 17.09 4.71 -13.57
C TYR A 851 16.33 5.76 -12.77
N SER A 852 16.40 5.68 -11.45
CA SER A 852 15.82 6.67 -10.55
C SER A 852 16.80 7.02 -9.45
N TYR A 853 17.00 8.31 -9.24
CA TYR A 853 17.68 8.89 -8.10
C TYR A 853 16.68 9.68 -7.30
N ASN A 854 16.57 9.43 -5.98
CA ASN A 854 15.66 10.14 -5.07
C ASN A 854 16.41 10.50 -3.80
N LYS A 855 16.20 11.71 -3.30
CA LYS A 855 16.79 12.15 -2.05
C LYS A 855 15.83 13.02 -1.26
N MET A 856 15.91 12.91 0.06
CA MET A 856 15.19 13.74 1.02
C MET A 856 16.16 14.53 1.88
N GLU A 857 15.81 15.77 2.18
CA GLU A 857 16.54 16.64 3.09
C GLU A 857 15.55 17.48 3.91
N PHE A 858 15.91 17.76 5.17
CA PHE A 858 15.19 18.71 6.01
C PHE A 858 15.78 20.11 5.89
N ASP A 859 14.96 21.15 6.01
CA ASP A 859 15.46 22.54 6.10
C ASP A 859 16.26 22.75 7.40
N ASN A 860 15.86 22.07 8.49
CA ASN A 860 16.61 22.01 9.74
C ASN A 860 17.41 20.69 9.79
N PRO A 861 18.73 20.70 9.52
CA PRO A 861 19.52 19.47 9.49
C PRO A 861 19.77 18.87 10.89
N ASP A 862 19.48 19.61 11.96
CA ASP A 862 19.63 19.16 13.36
C ASP A 862 18.31 18.64 13.95
N THR A 863 17.29 18.40 13.11
CA THR A 863 16.02 17.86 13.59
C THR A 863 16.14 16.38 13.98
N ASP A 864 15.50 16.00 15.07
CA ASP A 864 15.32 14.60 15.46
C ASP A 864 14.06 13.97 14.76
N TYR A 865 13.40 14.72 13.87
CA TYR A 865 12.20 14.28 13.18
C TYR A 865 12.51 13.25 12.10
N GLU A 866 11.72 12.20 12.04
CA GLU A 866 11.80 11.12 11.06
C GLU A 866 10.59 11.16 10.12
N ALA A 867 10.83 11.35 8.83
CA ALA A 867 9.74 11.49 7.85
C ALA A 867 9.34 10.16 7.19
N GLY A 868 10.01 9.06 7.47
CA GLY A 868 9.71 7.75 6.86
C GLY A 868 9.90 7.74 5.35
N PHE A 869 11.05 8.22 4.84
CA PHE A 869 11.30 8.30 3.39
C PHE A 869 11.32 6.93 2.71
N ASN A 870 11.89 5.90 3.36
CA ASN A 870 11.82 4.48 3.03
C ASN A 870 12.09 4.17 1.55
N THR A 871 13.03 4.89 0.96
CA THR A 871 13.29 4.83 -0.48
C THR A 871 14.78 4.85 -0.74
N PRO A 872 15.30 3.92 -1.58
CA PRO A 872 16.71 3.92 -1.96
C PRO A 872 17.05 5.16 -2.78
N GLU A 873 18.27 5.69 -2.60
CA GLU A 873 18.75 6.81 -3.40
C GLU A 873 18.86 6.42 -4.87
N ASN A 874 19.46 5.28 -5.18
CA ASN A 874 19.65 4.82 -6.56
C ASN A 874 18.90 3.53 -6.81
N ARG A 875 18.23 3.47 -7.96
CA ARG A 875 17.50 2.31 -8.42
C ARG A 875 17.62 2.15 -9.93
N VAL A 876 17.86 0.92 -10.38
CA VAL A 876 18.02 0.56 -11.79
C VAL A 876 17.15 -0.66 -12.11
N VAL A 877 16.41 -0.60 -13.21
CA VAL A 877 15.75 -1.76 -13.80
C VAL A 877 16.15 -1.85 -15.26
N LEU A 878 16.64 -3.00 -15.70
CA LEU A 878 17.05 -3.26 -17.08
C LEU A 878 16.35 -4.51 -17.57
N THR A 879 15.69 -4.43 -18.73
CA THR A 879 15.02 -5.56 -19.37
C THR A 879 15.58 -5.77 -20.76
N LEU A 880 16.02 -6.98 -21.04
CA LEU A 880 16.40 -7.45 -22.37
C LEU A 880 15.37 -8.48 -22.82
N GLY A 881 14.77 -8.25 -23.98
CA GLY A 881 13.77 -9.13 -24.54
C GLY A 881 13.88 -9.32 -26.03
N SER A 882 13.08 -10.21 -26.57
CA SER A 882 12.88 -10.37 -28.01
C SER A 882 11.53 -11.02 -28.30
N ALA A 883 10.75 -10.38 -29.13
CA ALA A 883 9.56 -10.97 -29.76
C ALA A 883 9.83 -11.47 -31.18
N LYS A 884 11.06 -11.26 -31.71
CA LYS A 884 11.44 -11.51 -33.11
C LYS A 884 12.48 -12.64 -33.26
N LEU A 885 12.90 -13.28 -32.17
CA LEU A 885 13.92 -14.32 -32.21
C LEU A 885 13.42 -15.57 -32.91
N ALA A 886 12.18 -15.92 -32.77
CA ALA A 886 11.51 -17.01 -33.46
C ALA A 886 9.99 -16.74 -33.58
N ASN A 887 9.35 -17.30 -34.58
CA ASN A 887 7.89 -17.18 -34.74
C ASN A 887 7.18 -17.73 -33.50
N ASN A 888 6.17 -17.02 -33.01
CA ASN A 888 5.34 -17.44 -31.88
C ASN A 888 6.10 -17.61 -30.54
N PHE A 889 7.28 -17.04 -30.43
CA PHE A 889 8.10 -17.11 -29.21
C PHE A 889 8.65 -15.75 -28.85
N SER A 890 8.49 -15.35 -27.61
CA SER A 890 9.17 -14.20 -27.03
C SER A 890 9.76 -14.53 -25.66
N PHE A 891 10.77 -13.79 -25.25
CA PHE A 891 11.33 -13.88 -23.91
C PHE A 891 11.69 -12.50 -23.40
N ASN A 892 11.74 -12.36 -22.07
CA ASN A 892 12.27 -11.20 -21.38
C ASN A 892 13.09 -11.65 -20.16
N VAL A 893 14.17 -10.93 -19.91
CA VAL A 893 15.00 -11.05 -18.70
C VAL A 893 15.16 -9.69 -18.11
N THR A 894 14.83 -9.53 -16.86
CA THR A 894 14.88 -8.25 -16.12
C THR A 894 15.86 -8.37 -14.97
N ALA A 895 16.78 -7.42 -14.86
CA ALA A 895 17.65 -7.21 -13.71
C ALA A 895 17.19 -5.96 -12.95
N LYS A 896 17.06 -6.05 -11.64
CA LYS A 896 16.62 -4.97 -10.75
C LYS A 896 17.66 -4.76 -9.68
N TYR A 897 18.10 -3.52 -9.49
CA TYR A 897 19.06 -3.13 -8.46
C TYR A 897 18.54 -1.94 -7.67
N HIS A 898 18.81 -1.90 -6.39
CA HIS A 898 18.71 -0.71 -5.55
C HIS A 898 19.80 -0.64 -4.49
N ASP A 899 20.13 0.58 -4.06
CA ASP A 899 21.01 0.84 -2.92
C ASP A 899 20.38 0.39 -1.60
N ASN A 900 21.20 0.30 -0.55
CA ASN A 900 20.70 0.23 0.81
C ASN A 900 20.00 1.53 1.20
N PHE A 901 18.99 1.42 2.06
CA PHE A 901 18.27 2.58 2.57
C PHE A 901 17.71 2.31 3.96
N MET A 902 17.56 3.37 4.76
CA MET A 902 16.92 3.27 6.07
C MET A 902 15.41 3.13 5.89
N TRP A 903 14.85 2.12 6.53
CA TRP A 903 13.41 2.01 6.75
C TRP A 903 13.09 2.53 8.13
N GLN A 904 12.24 3.55 8.21
CA GLN A 904 11.75 4.17 9.44
C GLN A 904 10.28 3.80 9.61
N GLN A 905 9.92 3.27 10.76
CA GLN A 905 8.58 2.81 11.06
C GLN A 905 8.15 3.34 12.44
N SER A 906 7.85 4.64 12.48
CA SER A 906 7.13 5.34 13.56
C SER A 906 7.27 4.74 14.97
N GLY A 907 8.50 4.64 15.47
CA GLY A 907 8.77 4.33 16.88
C GLY A 907 8.79 2.84 17.25
N PHE A 908 8.61 1.90 16.29
CA PHE A 908 8.69 0.47 16.59
C PHE A 908 9.99 -0.17 16.15
N ILE A 909 10.33 -0.13 14.87
CA ILE A 909 11.57 -0.73 14.35
C ILE A 909 12.09 0.12 13.19
N ASP A 910 13.28 0.69 13.37
CA ASP A 910 14.08 1.27 12.30
C ASP A 910 15.18 0.33 11.89
N ALA A 911 15.36 0.15 10.59
CA ALA A 911 16.37 -0.78 10.12
C ALA A 911 16.90 -0.44 8.73
N MET A 912 18.15 -0.78 8.48
CA MET A 912 18.78 -0.68 7.18
C MET A 912 18.32 -1.83 6.28
N ILE A 913 17.62 -1.54 5.20
CA ILE A 913 17.35 -2.49 4.12
C ILE A 913 18.60 -2.58 3.24
N PRO A 914 19.19 -3.78 3.03
CA PRO A 914 20.41 -3.92 2.25
C PRO A 914 20.24 -3.60 0.78
N ALA A 915 21.30 -3.16 0.13
CA ALA A 915 21.37 -3.10 -1.33
C ALA A 915 21.23 -4.50 -1.93
N ARG A 916 20.48 -4.62 -3.04
CA ARG A 916 20.27 -5.93 -3.67
C ARG A 916 20.19 -5.86 -5.19
N THR A 917 20.45 -7.00 -5.80
CA THR A 917 20.19 -7.25 -7.23
C THR A 917 19.36 -8.51 -7.37
N THR A 918 18.21 -8.41 -8.06
CA THR A 918 17.35 -9.56 -8.37
C THR A 918 17.23 -9.74 -9.87
N PHE A 919 16.96 -10.98 -10.31
CA PHE A 919 16.76 -11.32 -11.69
C PHE A 919 15.42 -12.03 -11.88
N ASP A 920 14.65 -11.54 -12.86
CA ASP A 920 13.39 -12.16 -13.27
C ASP A 920 13.49 -12.56 -14.74
N ALA A 921 12.80 -13.63 -15.14
CA ALA A 921 12.74 -14.01 -16.55
C ALA A 921 11.38 -14.60 -16.90
N SER A 922 10.98 -14.40 -18.16
CA SER A 922 9.78 -15.03 -18.71
C SER A 922 9.97 -15.45 -20.16
N MET A 923 9.27 -16.49 -20.56
CA MET A 923 9.13 -16.99 -21.93
C MET A 923 7.65 -17.10 -22.28
N LEU A 924 7.29 -16.62 -23.46
CA LEU A 924 5.93 -16.63 -23.95
C LEU A 924 5.87 -17.41 -25.29
N PHE A 925 5.01 -18.41 -25.35
CA PHE A 925 4.74 -19.21 -26.51
C PHE A 925 3.33 -18.93 -27.00
N GLN A 926 3.19 -18.40 -28.21
CA GLN A 926 1.90 -18.24 -28.87
C GLN A 926 1.49 -19.56 -29.52
N LEU A 927 0.23 -19.94 -29.35
CA LEU A 927 -0.38 -21.12 -29.94
C LEU A 927 -1.54 -20.71 -30.87
N PRO A 928 -1.25 -20.15 -32.07
CA PRO A 928 -2.29 -19.55 -32.90
C PRO A 928 -3.42 -20.51 -33.31
N SER A 929 -3.10 -21.80 -33.51
CA SER A 929 -4.09 -22.81 -33.86
C SER A 929 -5.11 -23.08 -32.75
N LEU A 930 -4.80 -22.72 -31.52
CA LEU A 930 -5.65 -22.86 -30.33
C LEU A 930 -6.14 -21.51 -29.80
N ASN A 931 -5.79 -20.41 -30.48
CA ASN A 931 -6.00 -19.05 -30.01
C ASN A 931 -5.61 -18.90 -28.54
N SER A 932 -4.40 -19.33 -28.20
CA SER A 932 -3.92 -19.43 -26.83
C SER A 932 -2.45 -19.04 -26.71
N ARG A 933 -2.02 -18.74 -25.50
CA ARG A 933 -0.62 -18.53 -25.16
C ARG A 933 -0.24 -19.25 -23.88
N VAL A 934 1.01 -19.71 -23.82
CA VAL A 934 1.64 -20.27 -22.62
C VAL A 934 2.76 -19.32 -22.18
N LYS A 935 2.74 -18.89 -20.93
CA LYS A 935 3.77 -18.09 -20.28
C LYS A 935 4.46 -18.92 -19.22
N ILE A 936 5.80 -18.99 -19.25
CA ILE A 936 6.62 -19.65 -18.23
C ILE A 936 7.56 -18.57 -17.69
N GLY A 937 7.66 -18.44 -16.39
CA GLY A 937 8.54 -17.42 -15.81
C GLY A 937 8.92 -17.70 -14.36
N GLY A 938 9.76 -16.84 -13.85
CA GLY A 938 10.15 -16.80 -12.44
C GLY A 938 10.72 -15.46 -12.06
N THR A 939 10.55 -15.13 -10.79
CA THR A 939 11.08 -13.93 -10.14
C THR A 939 12.09 -14.32 -9.08
N ASN A 940 13.03 -13.43 -8.79
CA ASN A 940 14.15 -13.66 -7.88
C ASN A 940 14.92 -14.96 -8.20
N LEU A 941 15.30 -15.14 -9.44
CA LEU A 941 15.98 -16.35 -9.93
C LEU A 941 17.38 -16.59 -9.32
N GLY A 942 17.96 -15.60 -8.67
CA GLY A 942 19.20 -15.73 -7.88
C GLY A 942 19.01 -16.53 -6.60
N GLY A 943 17.78 -16.66 -6.11
CA GLY A 943 17.41 -17.47 -4.96
C GLY A 943 17.75 -16.85 -3.61
N GLU A 944 18.41 -15.69 -3.55
CA GLU A 944 18.71 -15.01 -2.29
C GLU A 944 17.44 -14.34 -1.76
N GLU A 945 17.04 -14.72 -0.55
CA GLU A 945 15.87 -14.15 0.11
C GLU A 945 16.14 -12.71 0.58
N TYR A 946 15.10 -11.88 0.57
CA TYR A 946 15.24 -10.49 0.96
C TYR A 946 14.00 -9.95 1.65
N PHE A 947 14.20 -8.95 2.50
CA PHE A 947 13.12 -8.22 3.16
C PHE A 947 12.78 -6.95 2.38
N MET A 948 11.49 -6.64 2.29
CA MET A 948 11.00 -5.35 1.79
C MET A 948 10.95 -4.31 2.91
N MET A 949 10.65 -4.75 4.12
CA MET A 949 10.58 -3.94 5.32
C MET A 949 10.92 -4.79 6.55
N PRO A 950 11.38 -4.19 7.65
CA PRO A 950 11.69 -4.91 8.89
C PRO A 950 10.48 -5.67 9.42
N GLY A 951 10.69 -6.88 9.94
CA GLY A 951 9.65 -7.72 10.52
C GLY A 951 8.68 -8.36 9.51
N SER A 952 8.82 -8.08 8.20
CA SER A 952 8.06 -8.78 7.16
C SER A 952 8.62 -10.17 6.89
N GLY A 953 7.85 -11.05 6.24
CA GLY A 953 8.36 -12.29 5.69
C GLY A 953 9.41 -12.03 4.60
N ALA A 954 10.49 -12.81 4.61
CA ALA A 954 11.51 -12.74 3.57
C ALA A 954 10.92 -13.22 2.23
N ILE A 955 11.12 -12.43 1.17
CA ILE A 955 10.64 -12.78 -0.17
C ILE A 955 11.64 -13.71 -0.82
N GLY A 956 11.20 -14.92 -1.14
CA GLY A 956 11.96 -15.94 -1.85
C GLY A 956 11.73 -15.91 -3.36
N SER A 957 12.00 -17.04 -4.01
CA SER A 957 11.79 -17.20 -5.45
C SER A 957 10.35 -17.62 -5.77
N GLN A 958 9.86 -17.18 -6.94
CA GLN A 958 8.59 -17.63 -7.49
C GLN A 958 8.81 -18.19 -8.90
N PHE A 959 8.19 -19.32 -9.21
CA PHE A 959 8.19 -19.93 -10.54
C PHE A 959 6.75 -20.16 -10.97
N TYR A 960 6.43 -19.93 -12.25
CA TYR A 960 5.06 -20.11 -12.72
C TYR A 960 4.95 -20.57 -14.17
N VAL A 961 3.85 -21.26 -14.43
CA VAL A 961 3.37 -21.61 -15.77
C VAL A 961 1.93 -21.17 -15.90
N GLY A 962 1.64 -20.36 -16.89
CA GLY A 962 0.30 -19.84 -17.18
C GLY A 962 -0.16 -20.21 -18.58
N LEU A 963 -1.42 -20.62 -18.71
CA LEU A 963 -2.12 -20.79 -19.97
C LEU A 963 -3.22 -19.74 -20.07
N THR A 964 -3.23 -18.96 -21.15
CA THR A 964 -4.33 -18.03 -21.45
C THR A 964 -4.98 -18.44 -22.77
N ILE A 965 -6.30 -18.56 -22.76
CA ILE A 965 -7.14 -18.88 -23.91
C ILE A 965 -7.84 -17.59 -24.35
N ASN A 966 -7.83 -17.30 -25.66
CA ASN A 966 -8.35 -16.07 -26.23
C ASN A 966 -7.78 -14.83 -25.48
N PRO A 967 -6.47 -14.62 -25.49
CA PRO A 967 -5.79 -13.62 -24.67
C PRO A 967 -6.11 -12.16 -25.06
#